data_841a746b3e92ae183af9f8b204f76b39
#
_entry.id   841a746b3e92ae183af9f8b204f76b39
#
_cell.length_a   1.000
_cell.length_b   1.000
_cell.length_c   1.000
_cell.angle_alpha   90.00
_cell.angle_beta   90.00
_cell.angle_gamma   90.00
#
_symmetry.space_group_name_H-M   'P 1'
#
loop_
_entity.id
_entity.type
_entity.pdbx_description
1 polymer ?
#
loop_
_entity_poly.entity_id
_entity_poly.type
_entity_poly.pdbx_seq_one_letter_code
_entity_poly.pdbx_strand_id
1 'polypeptide(L)'
;MKLERIYRGAQASCACVVLLLAACGGSGNGGGGSGLSLSVSTTSITFTAIQNGVQPTPQQVNVSISGGSVFVGISSVTGPLSAMFAITGNTTGTITIAASPPVMAPGTYTGTVTVRGCPDFSCTGGDVAGSPKVINVSYTIQPQQGLSANPQSLGFNQLQGAPAPTPQSVDIADLQGGSYAWSASAIYQSGSGWLNLNGASTASGTTLPASLSLSVNSTLALGTLNALIHVTGNGHALDVPVSYTVTEPQLTRSPAQLTFNASTQGVSPANQDVTLSTQVNLPLNYTTSVTYGAGATGWLSPVPSGQAPGTVSVGVNTTDLAPGTYNATIAFSSAAQNVSVAVSYVVVSPALTFSPSSVGFVIDTTSLPAALVQSVSVGSTGVPLAWTAASSQPWVSVSPASGSSGSSVTLTIDQGQLATLDPGTRSATITFSYTPPRAAPTSAPVATSLDLRLPKIASVTPYVANSATSKEVILRGLGFNNAAGATLKFGASASVSSFTVTNDTEIRVTHPSLAAGTYLVTIPHQLNNPSIIRSDANLVVVDPPVYVAATIPYPNATAKQPLDIVYDPERQALLVGVAYPAPGSSGEIFRIPFTGAAWGAPISILTSSFRDFALSLDGKKVIAASDFSVQAIDAATLAPGTVTPTLVFELTFRGIAMANDGNALLTTAFPAHPQASSSVWLYSVRDAKIALLASVGFVAATPGASADGSRVVFSVGGPAGTGLGAGQYNSSTGVLSFVDTLSAQNSFRPKLDRRASRILANGSAVLDSNYSVLGNLAAASTAVAFSPDGTRAYQYVSGATLHTYDLTAAPVSGFFPEIFGGTPLPSDPGANSVMTVSPDGGTLFIAGSDAIVVVPAP
;
A
#
# COMPACT_ATOMS: atom_id res chain seq x y z
N MET A 1 -31.90 -5.75 14.60
CA MET A 1 -31.03 -6.63 13.80
C MET A 1 -30.90 -7.97 14.53
N LYS A 2 -31.39 -9.04 13.89
CA LYS A 2 -31.22 -10.45 14.27
C LYS A 2 -31.63 -10.88 15.68
N LEU A 3 -32.87 -11.29 15.77
CA LEU A 3 -33.30 -12.38 16.67
C LEU A 3 -34.58 -13.01 16.07
N GLU A 4 -34.44 -13.53 14.86
CA GLU A 4 -35.35 -14.51 14.28
C GLU A 4 -34.60 -15.82 14.22
N ARG A 5 -34.98 -16.72 15.09
CA ARG A 5 -34.96 -18.18 15.02
C ARG A 5 -34.78 -18.73 16.43
N ILE A 6 -35.87 -19.20 16.89
CA ILE A 6 -36.00 -20.39 17.74
C ILE A 6 -37.45 -20.38 18.28
N TYR A 7 -38.29 -21.22 17.70
CA TYR A 7 -39.33 -21.98 18.39
C TYR A 7 -40.27 -22.61 17.36
N ARG A 8 -39.84 -23.74 16.86
CA ARG A 8 -40.76 -24.79 16.40
C ARG A 8 -40.53 -25.99 17.29
N GLY A 9 -41.58 -26.38 18.01
CA GLY A 9 -41.71 -27.71 18.61
C GLY A 9 -41.49 -27.73 20.14
N ALA A 10 -42.57 -27.60 20.90
CA ALA A 10 -42.77 -28.40 22.09
C ALA A 10 -44.19 -28.20 22.59
N GLN A 11 -44.94 -29.32 22.68
CA GLN A 11 -46.20 -29.39 23.44
C GLN A 11 -45.91 -29.27 24.92
N ALA A 12 -46.79 -28.54 25.65
CA ALA A 12 -46.99 -28.58 27.06
C ALA A 12 -45.78 -28.43 27.98
N SER A 13 -45.45 -27.20 28.28
CA SER A 13 -44.95 -26.80 29.62
C SER A 13 -44.90 -25.28 29.65
N CYS A 14 -45.37 -24.63 30.71
CA CYS A 14 -45.34 -23.19 30.94
C CYS A 14 -44.00 -22.60 30.49
N ALA A 15 -43.92 -22.13 29.25
CA ALA A 15 -42.84 -21.29 28.81
C ALA A 15 -43.30 -19.84 28.91
N CYS A 16 -42.92 -19.21 30.03
CA CYS A 16 -42.95 -17.73 30.11
C CYS A 16 -42.05 -17.19 29.00
N VAL A 17 -42.67 -16.77 27.91
CA VAL A 17 -41.94 -15.90 26.94
C VAL A 17 -41.91 -14.53 27.58
N VAL A 18 -40.75 -14.20 28.13
CA VAL A 18 -40.52 -12.94 28.82
C VAL A 18 -40.06 -11.94 27.80
N LEU A 19 -40.79 -10.88 27.70
CA LEU A 19 -40.45 -9.76 26.84
C LEU A 19 -40.38 -8.46 27.65
N LEU A 20 -39.28 -7.77 27.50
CA LEU A 20 -39.07 -6.46 28.11
C LEU A 20 -39.76 -5.40 27.25
N LEU A 21 -40.87 -4.86 27.77
CA LEU A 21 -41.46 -3.67 27.21
C LEU A 21 -40.90 -2.46 27.97
N ALA A 22 -39.98 -1.73 27.35
CA ALA A 22 -39.35 -0.56 27.94
C ALA A 22 -40.05 0.72 27.45
N ALA A 23 -40.69 1.42 28.37
CA ALA A 23 -41.15 2.78 28.07
C ALA A 23 -39.98 3.75 28.32
N CYS A 24 -39.45 4.39 27.26
CA CYS A 24 -38.53 5.52 27.36
C CYS A 24 -39.29 6.77 27.78
N GLY A 25 -39.28 7.07 29.09
CA GLY A 25 -39.76 8.36 29.60
C GLY A 25 -38.58 9.20 30.02
N GLY A 26 -38.47 10.41 29.46
CA GLY A 26 -37.47 11.40 29.78
C GLY A 26 -37.51 11.84 31.24
N SER A 27 -36.34 12.16 31.75
CA SER A 27 -36.12 12.70 33.08
C SER A 27 -36.93 13.98 33.35
N GLY A 28 -37.82 13.89 34.34
CA GLY A 28 -38.49 15.04 34.98
C GLY A 28 -38.75 14.71 36.42
N ASN A 29 -38.09 15.42 37.30
CA ASN A 29 -38.14 15.28 38.74
C ASN A 29 -39.54 15.67 39.26
N GLY A 30 -40.20 14.79 40.03
CA GLY A 30 -41.43 15.15 40.73
C GLY A 30 -42.20 13.95 41.25
N GLY A 31 -42.19 13.74 42.53
CA GLY A 31 -42.74 12.63 43.28
C GLY A 31 -44.22 12.31 43.04
N GLY A 32 -44.50 11.06 42.94
CA GLY A 32 -45.85 10.44 42.89
C GLY A 32 -45.76 9.08 42.28
N GLY A 33 -45.86 8.03 43.11
CA GLY A 33 -45.72 6.62 42.70
C GLY A 33 -46.76 6.23 41.65
N SER A 34 -46.37 6.22 40.39
CA SER A 34 -47.11 5.48 39.33
C SER A 34 -46.59 4.04 39.30
N GLY A 35 -47.28 3.20 40.03
CA GLY A 35 -46.98 1.77 40.09
C GLY A 35 -47.10 1.12 38.72
N LEU A 36 -46.18 0.20 38.46
CA LEU A 36 -46.18 -0.66 37.27
C LEU A 36 -47.55 -1.34 37.14
N SER A 37 -48.18 -1.30 35.98
CA SER A 37 -49.50 -1.90 35.79
C SER A 37 -49.64 -2.64 34.44
N LEU A 38 -50.46 -3.71 34.49
CA LEU A 38 -50.84 -4.51 33.33
C LEU A 38 -52.33 -4.35 33.03
N SER A 39 -52.68 -4.15 31.81
CA SER A 39 -54.05 -4.13 31.32
C SER A 39 -54.24 -4.94 30.03
N VAL A 40 -55.42 -5.44 29.81
CA VAL A 40 -55.84 -6.14 28.60
C VAL A 40 -57.10 -5.48 28.01
N SER A 41 -57.23 -5.53 26.69
CA SER A 41 -58.34 -4.86 25.98
C SER A 41 -59.71 -5.51 26.21
N THR A 42 -59.71 -6.80 26.60
CA THR A 42 -60.91 -7.54 26.98
C THR A 42 -60.60 -8.67 27.96
N THR A 43 -61.52 -9.02 28.79
CA THR A 43 -61.44 -10.13 29.73
C THR A 43 -62.37 -11.30 29.36
N SER A 44 -63.05 -11.23 28.23
CA SER A 44 -63.91 -12.27 27.72
C SER A 44 -63.90 -12.40 26.21
N ILE A 45 -63.92 -13.61 25.70
CA ILE A 45 -63.98 -13.96 24.27
C ILE A 45 -65.04 -15.08 24.09
N THR A 46 -65.70 -15.07 22.96
CA THR A 46 -66.60 -16.15 22.58
C THR A 46 -66.29 -16.70 21.21
N PHE A 47 -66.34 -17.99 21.07
CA PHE A 47 -66.25 -18.71 19.82
C PHE A 47 -67.52 -19.53 19.58
N THR A 48 -67.98 -19.61 18.37
CA THR A 48 -69.06 -20.48 17.96
C THR A 48 -68.66 -21.27 16.72
N ALA A 49 -69.00 -22.53 16.67
CA ALA A 49 -68.77 -23.39 15.53
C ALA A 49 -69.88 -24.43 15.41
N ILE A 50 -70.02 -25.00 14.25
CA ILE A 50 -70.81 -26.20 14.06
C ILE A 50 -69.89 -27.38 14.21
N GLN A 51 -70.38 -28.48 14.81
CA GLN A 51 -69.59 -29.71 14.99
C GLN A 51 -69.07 -30.18 13.66
N ASN A 52 -67.73 -30.48 13.61
CA ASN A 52 -66.96 -30.85 12.43
C ASN A 52 -66.97 -29.76 11.34
N GLY A 53 -67.38 -28.55 11.65
CA GLY A 53 -67.29 -27.39 10.80
C GLY A 53 -65.90 -26.70 10.83
N VAL A 54 -65.88 -25.51 10.30
CA VAL A 54 -64.66 -24.68 10.26
C VAL A 54 -64.27 -24.23 11.69
N GLN A 55 -63.02 -24.35 11.99
CA GLN A 55 -62.46 -23.82 13.24
C GLN A 55 -62.69 -22.29 13.28
N PRO A 56 -63.17 -21.74 14.39
CA PRO A 56 -63.32 -20.31 14.54
C PRO A 56 -62.04 -19.55 14.32
N THR A 57 -62.14 -18.41 13.69
CA THR A 57 -60.93 -17.57 13.48
C THR A 57 -60.36 -17.12 14.81
N PRO A 58 -59.04 -17.18 14.98
CA PRO A 58 -58.41 -16.66 16.22
C PRO A 58 -58.77 -15.20 16.46
N GLN A 59 -58.93 -14.86 17.73
CA GLN A 59 -59.22 -13.49 18.18
C GLN A 59 -57.99 -12.90 18.89
N GLN A 60 -57.86 -11.63 18.81
CA GLN A 60 -56.70 -10.90 19.35
C GLN A 60 -57.14 -10.05 20.57
N VAL A 61 -56.31 -10.10 21.60
CA VAL A 61 -56.45 -9.28 22.81
C VAL A 61 -55.18 -8.46 22.96
N ASN A 62 -55.34 -7.15 22.95
CA ASN A 62 -54.21 -6.26 23.14
C ASN A 62 -53.85 -6.20 24.63
N VAL A 63 -52.61 -6.21 24.91
CA VAL A 63 -51.99 -6.08 26.23
C VAL A 63 -51.23 -4.80 26.28
N SER A 64 -51.42 -4.01 27.32
CA SER A 64 -50.64 -2.77 27.50
C SER A 64 -50.10 -2.68 28.93
N ILE A 65 -48.95 -2.06 29.05
CA ILE A 65 -48.28 -1.78 30.31
C ILE A 65 -48.10 -0.30 30.53
N SER A 66 -48.04 0.13 31.77
CA SER A 66 -47.72 1.53 32.12
C SER A 66 -46.82 1.56 33.34
N GLY A 67 -46.14 2.67 33.54
CA GLY A 67 -45.34 2.96 34.73
C GLY A 67 -43.88 2.48 34.67
N GLY A 68 -43.46 1.80 33.60
CA GLY A 68 -42.08 1.34 33.43
C GLY A 68 -41.97 0.01 32.70
N SER A 69 -40.85 -0.67 32.82
CA SER A 69 -40.59 -1.97 32.18
C SER A 69 -41.25 -3.10 32.98
N VAL A 70 -42.03 -3.94 32.31
CA VAL A 70 -42.74 -5.09 32.88
C VAL A 70 -42.45 -6.33 32.03
N PHE A 71 -42.13 -7.44 32.63
CA PHE A 71 -42.05 -8.73 31.97
C PHE A 71 -43.48 -9.32 31.89
N VAL A 72 -43.96 -9.54 30.68
CA VAL A 72 -45.32 -10.01 30.42
C VAL A 72 -45.28 -11.35 29.68
N GLY A 73 -46.11 -12.29 30.13
CA GLY A 73 -46.27 -13.57 29.47
C GLY A 73 -47.60 -14.23 29.76
N ILE A 74 -47.93 -15.27 29.00
CA ILE A 74 -49.05 -16.13 29.25
C ILE A 74 -48.64 -17.16 30.34
N SER A 75 -49.24 -17.12 31.49
CA SER A 75 -48.94 -18.00 32.62
C SER A 75 -49.73 -19.30 32.61
N SER A 76 -50.95 -19.29 32.05
CA SER A 76 -51.72 -20.51 31.85
C SER A 76 -52.77 -20.34 30.75
N VAL A 77 -53.08 -21.46 30.09
CA VAL A 77 -54.19 -21.61 29.15
C VAL A 77 -54.96 -22.84 29.54
N THR A 78 -56.24 -22.72 29.73
CA THR A 78 -57.12 -23.84 30.09
C THR A 78 -58.24 -24.00 29.07
N GLY A 79 -58.86 -25.18 28.99
CA GLY A 79 -59.95 -25.48 28.03
C GLY A 79 -59.42 -25.80 26.62
N PRO A 80 -60.27 -25.97 25.65
CA PRO A 80 -59.94 -26.31 24.29
C PRO A 80 -59.45 -25.07 23.49
N LEU A 81 -58.36 -24.49 23.96
CA LEU A 81 -57.80 -23.24 23.48
C LEU A 81 -56.31 -23.31 23.29
N SER A 82 -55.80 -22.48 22.42
CA SER A 82 -54.38 -22.14 22.38
C SER A 82 -54.24 -20.60 22.42
N ALA A 83 -53.11 -20.13 22.94
CA ALA A 83 -52.85 -18.71 23.00
C ALA A 83 -51.34 -18.43 22.74
N MET A 84 -51.07 -17.40 21.99
CA MET A 84 -49.72 -16.93 21.71
C MET A 84 -49.63 -15.44 22.01
N PHE A 85 -48.54 -15.02 22.64
CA PHE A 85 -48.26 -13.63 22.92
C PHE A 85 -47.20 -13.08 21.94
N ALA A 86 -47.45 -11.93 21.35
CA ALA A 86 -46.50 -11.22 20.51
C ALA A 86 -46.39 -9.77 20.96
N ILE A 87 -45.16 -9.22 20.88
CA ILE A 87 -44.97 -7.78 21.10
C ILE A 87 -45.35 -7.02 19.83
N THR A 88 -46.03 -5.93 20.02
CA THR A 88 -46.47 -5.02 18.95
C THR A 88 -45.91 -3.61 19.13
N GLY A 89 -45.29 -3.30 20.26
CA GLY A 89 -44.66 -1.99 20.52
C GLY A 89 -43.93 -1.98 21.88
N ASN A 90 -43.35 -0.86 22.23
CA ASN A 90 -42.53 -0.74 23.45
C ASN A 90 -43.32 -0.91 24.76
N THR A 91 -44.61 -0.69 24.72
CA THR A 91 -45.54 -0.78 25.86
C THR A 91 -46.77 -1.65 25.57
N THR A 92 -46.78 -2.32 24.42
CA THR A 92 -47.98 -3.04 23.94
C THR A 92 -47.61 -4.42 23.40
N GLY A 93 -48.43 -5.38 23.58
CA GLY A 93 -48.37 -6.72 23.00
C GLY A 93 -49.76 -7.20 22.57
N THR A 94 -49.83 -8.29 21.85
CA THR A 94 -51.07 -8.89 21.41
C THR A 94 -51.08 -10.38 21.77
N ILE A 95 -52.15 -10.84 22.39
CA ILE A 95 -52.42 -12.26 22.58
C ILE A 95 -53.39 -12.71 21.49
N THR A 96 -52.91 -13.66 20.67
CA THR A 96 -53.79 -14.33 19.70
C THR A 96 -54.35 -15.60 20.37
N ILE A 97 -55.67 -15.66 20.55
CA ILE A 97 -56.36 -16.81 21.14
C ILE A 97 -57.11 -17.54 20.04
N ALA A 98 -56.88 -18.83 19.93
CA ALA A 98 -57.59 -19.69 18.98
C ALA A 98 -58.33 -20.81 19.74
N ALA A 99 -59.57 -21.07 19.33
CA ALA A 99 -60.30 -22.25 19.81
C ALA A 99 -59.78 -23.53 19.08
N SER A 100 -59.85 -24.65 19.74
CA SER A 100 -59.58 -25.94 19.12
C SER A 100 -60.57 -26.23 17.98
N PRO A 101 -60.22 -27.09 17.00
CA PRO A 101 -61.15 -27.51 15.95
C PRO A 101 -62.44 -28.07 16.57
N PRO A 102 -63.63 -27.80 15.95
CA PRO A 102 -64.88 -28.16 16.52
C PRO A 102 -65.24 -29.66 16.35
N VAL A 103 -64.30 -30.53 16.71
CA VAL A 103 -64.46 -32.00 16.65
C VAL A 103 -65.07 -32.59 17.92
N MET A 104 -65.29 -31.72 18.91
CA MET A 104 -65.90 -32.15 20.19
C MET A 104 -67.44 -32.25 20.04
N ALA A 105 -68.09 -32.89 21.01
CA ALA A 105 -69.55 -32.98 21.02
C ALA A 105 -70.22 -31.60 21.07
N PRO A 106 -71.45 -31.43 20.53
CA PRO A 106 -72.16 -30.15 20.68
C PRO A 106 -72.27 -29.78 22.15
N GLY A 107 -72.06 -28.52 22.43
CA GLY A 107 -72.04 -28.06 23.82
C GLY A 107 -71.26 -26.77 23.96
N THR A 108 -71.29 -26.18 25.12
CA THR A 108 -70.48 -25.01 25.46
C THR A 108 -69.33 -25.39 26.36
N TYR A 109 -68.13 -25.11 25.87
CA TYR A 109 -66.88 -25.35 26.58
C TYR A 109 -66.30 -23.99 27.06
N THR A 110 -65.76 -24.00 28.24
CA THR A 110 -65.16 -22.77 28.80
C THR A 110 -63.67 -23.01 29.03
N GLY A 111 -62.89 -21.96 28.90
CA GLY A 111 -61.49 -21.94 29.17
C GLY A 111 -60.99 -20.55 29.60
N THR A 112 -59.80 -20.47 30.04
CA THR A 112 -59.16 -19.21 30.45
C THR A 112 -57.77 -19.06 29.88
N VAL A 113 -57.37 -17.86 29.56
CA VAL A 113 -56.01 -17.46 29.25
C VAL A 113 -55.56 -16.46 30.31
N THR A 114 -54.58 -16.84 31.11
CA THR A 114 -54.08 -15.98 32.18
C THR A 114 -52.81 -15.28 31.74
N VAL A 115 -52.80 -13.98 31.79
CA VAL A 115 -51.67 -13.11 31.45
C VAL A 115 -51.10 -12.57 32.76
N ARG A 116 -49.80 -12.74 32.90
CA ARG A 116 -49.06 -12.29 34.09
C ARG A 116 -48.04 -11.27 33.70
N GLY A 117 -47.90 -10.21 34.48
CA GLY A 117 -46.86 -9.19 34.36
C GLY A 117 -46.09 -9.08 35.68
N CYS A 118 -44.76 -9.09 35.59
CA CYS A 118 -43.90 -9.05 36.76
C CYS A 118 -42.84 -7.95 36.58
N PRO A 119 -42.33 -7.34 37.68
CA PRO A 119 -41.27 -6.34 37.58
C PRO A 119 -39.90 -6.92 37.22
N ASP A 120 -39.70 -8.20 37.44
CA ASP A 120 -38.46 -8.94 37.14
C ASP A 120 -38.74 -10.26 36.41
N PHE A 121 -37.73 -10.78 35.72
CA PHE A 121 -37.82 -12.01 34.91
C PHE A 121 -38.27 -13.25 35.65
N SER A 122 -37.89 -13.39 36.89
CA SER A 122 -38.19 -14.54 37.73
C SER A 122 -39.49 -14.35 38.54
N CYS A 123 -40.16 -13.22 38.42
CA CYS A 123 -41.34 -12.83 39.17
C CYS A 123 -41.13 -12.88 40.72
N THR A 124 -39.90 -12.70 41.15
CA THR A 124 -39.56 -12.74 42.59
C THR A 124 -40.02 -11.48 43.32
N GLY A 125 -40.20 -10.37 42.60
CA GLY A 125 -40.74 -9.11 43.11
C GLY A 125 -42.26 -9.04 43.18
N GLY A 126 -42.97 -10.18 42.91
CA GLY A 126 -44.45 -10.23 42.89
C GLY A 126 -45.03 -9.75 41.54
N ASP A 127 -46.35 -9.65 41.50
CA ASP A 127 -47.08 -9.21 40.32
C ASP A 127 -47.24 -7.67 40.28
N VAL A 128 -47.21 -7.12 39.10
CA VAL A 128 -47.53 -5.70 38.92
C VAL A 128 -49.03 -5.44 39.12
N ALA A 129 -49.39 -4.20 39.36
CA ALA A 129 -50.79 -3.85 39.56
C ALA A 129 -51.63 -4.28 38.32
N GLY A 130 -52.73 -4.90 38.54
CA GLY A 130 -53.59 -5.43 37.48
C GLY A 130 -53.15 -6.80 36.92
N SER A 131 -52.09 -7.42 37.42
CA SER A 131 -51.67 -8.77 37.11
C SER A 131 -52.04 -9.70 38.28
N PRO A 132 -52.36 -11.00 38.02
CA PRO A 132 -52.65 -11.54 36.69
C PRO A 132 -53.98 -11.11 36.13
N LYS A 133 -54.07 -11.00 34.79
CA LYS A 133 -55.35 -10.82 34.08
C LYS A 133 -55.83 -12.16 33.53
N VAL A 134 -57.08 -12.47 33.82
CA VAL A 134 -57.71 -13.67 33.27
C VAL A 134 -58.67 -13.26 32.14
N ILE A 135 -58.52 -13.88 31.00
CA ILE A 135 -59.42 -13.76 29.85
C ILE A 135 -60.24 -15.04 29.83
N ASN A 136 -61.52 -14.89 30.06
CA ASN A 136 -62.48 -16.00 30.02
C ASN A 136 -62.93 -16.25 28.59
N VAL A 137 -62.95 -17.48 28.17
CA VAL A 137 -63.35 -17.88 26.81
C VAL A 137 -64.48 -18.89 26.91
N SER A 138 -65.52 -18.58 26.08
CA SER A 138 -66.64 -19.51 25.91
C SER A 138 -66.64 -19.98 24.46
N TYR A 139 -66.68 -21.31 24.27
CA TYR A 139 -66.66 -21.91 22.94
C TYR A 139 -67.87 -22.85 22.78
N THR A 140 -68.81 -22.46 21.92
CA THR A 140 -70.06 -23.20 21.70
C THR A 140 -70.04 -23.96 20.38
N ILE A 141 -70.19 -25.27 20.46
CA ILE A 141 -70.31 -26.14 19.28
C ILE A 141 -71.77 -26.53 19.08
N GLN A 142 -72.31 -26.27 17.91
CA GLN A 142 -73.71 -26.57 17.51
C GLN A 142 -73.77 -27.92 16.76
N PRO A 143 -74.79 -28.71 16.88
CA PRO A 143 -74.96 -29.96 16.14
C PRO A 143 -75.28 -29.67 14.66
N GLN A 144 -74.83 -30.55 13.78
CA GLN A 144 -75.04 -30.53 12.37
C GLN A 144 -76.30 -31.30 11.98
N GLN A 145 -77.18 -30.79 11.10
CA GLN A 145 -78.41 -31.46 10.63
C GLN A 145 -78.49 -31.33 9.11
N GLY A 146 -79.04 -32.34 8.40
CA GLY A 146 -79.37 -32.30 6.98
C GLY A 146 -78.51 -33.32 6.17
N LEU A 147 -78.49 -33.16 4.88
CA LEU A 147 -77.64 -33.92 4.01
C LEU A 147 -76.20 -33.43 4.09
N SER A 148 -75.28 -34.34 3.95
CA SER A 148 -73.89 -34.06 3.84
C SER A 148 -73.31 -34.62 2.54
N ALA A 149 -72.29 -33.93 2.02
CA ALA A 149 -71.52 -34.40 0.87
C ALA A 149 -70.04 -34.45 1.21
N ASN A 150 -69.39 -35.45 0.77
CA ASN A 150 -67.93 -35.58 0.88
C ASN A 150 -67.35 -36.01 -0.47
N PRO A 151 -66.55 -35.17 -1.11
CA PRO A 151 -66.17 -33.78 -0.71
C PRO A 151 -67.40 -32.84 -0.79
N GLN A 152 -67.32 -31.68 -0.09
CA GLN A 152 -68.35 -30.66 -0.11
C GLN A 152 -68.38 -29.77 -1.39
N SER A 153 -67.32 -29.87 -2.19
CA SER A 153 -67.22 -29.24 -3.52
C SER A 153 -66.24 -30.00 -4.35
N LEU A 154 -66.36 -29.92 -5.65
CA LEU A 154 -65.47 -30.59 -6.61
C LEU A 154 -64.99 -29.59 -7.69
N GLY A 155 -63.77 -29.80 -8.09
CA GLY A 155 -63.16 -29.00 -9.16
C GLY A 155 -62.54 -29.90 -10.22
N PHE A 156 -62.92 -29.68 -11.41
CA PHE A 156 -62.27 -30.30 -12.59
C PHE A 156 -61.35 -29.24 -13.20
N ASN A 157 -60.13 -29.61 -13.47
CA ASN A 157 -59.20 -28.78 -14.20
C ASN A 157 -58.74 -29.51 -15.44
N GLN A 158 -58.78 -28.81 -16.55
CA GLN A 158 -58.33 -29.29 -17.83
C GLN A 158 -57.44 -28.27 -18.50
N LEU A 159 -56.39 -28.74 -19.10
CA LEU A 159 -55.67 -27.92 -20.05
C LEU A 159 -56.41 -27.95 -21.41
N GLN A 160 -56.48 -26.82 -22.06
CA GLN A 160 -57.08 -26.74 -23.40
C GLN A 160 -56.31 -27.68 -24.35
N GLY A 161 -57.10 -28.54 -25.06
CA GLY A 161 -56.56 -29.56 -25.96
C GLY A 161 -56.08 -30.86 -25.27
N ALA A 162 -56.14 -30.95 -23.97
CA ALA A 162 -55.85 -32.19 -23.23
C ALA A 162 -57.12 -33.09 -23.17
N PRO A 163 -56.95 -34.40 -22.92
CA PRO A 163 -58.09 -35.27 -22.62
C PRO A 163 -58.94 -34.77 -21.45
N ALA A 164 -60.20 -35.16 -21.44
CA ALA A 164 -61.09 -34.83 -20.31
C ALA A 164 -60.50 -35.31 -18.99
N PRO A 165 -60.69 -34.55 -17.89
CA PRO A 165 -60.26 -34.97 -16.56
C PRO A 165 -60.92 -36.29 -16.16
N THR A 166 -60.24 -37.04 -15.33
CA THR A 166 -60.75 -38.30 -14.78
C THR A 166 -62.01 -38.02 -13.96
N PRO A 167 -63.01 -38.92 -14.03
CA PRO A 167 -64.25 -38.80 -13.20
C PRO A 167 -63.89 -38.74 -11.71
N GLN A 168 -64.64 -37.96 -10.97
CA GLN A 168 -64.53 -37.82 -9.50
C GLN A 168 -65.85 -38.33 -8.87
N SER A 169 -65.81 -38.66 -7.62
CA SER A 169 -67.00 -39.09 -6.88
C SER A 169 -67.32 -38.15 -5.72
N VAL A 170 -68.57 -38.01 -5.43
CA VAL A 170 -69.06 -37.35 -4.20
C VAL A 170 -69.95 -38.34 -3.45
N ASP A 171 -69.63 -38.58 -2.20
CA ASP A 171 -70.46 -39.40 -1.35
C ASP A 171 -71.49 -38.54 -0.64
N ILE A 172 -72.73 -38.99 -0.74
CA ILE A 172 -73.89 -38.28 -0.19
C ILE A 172 -74.39 -39.08 0.97
N ALA A 173 -74.53 -38.49 2.14
CA ALA A 173 -75.05 -39.14 3.32
C ALA A 173 -75.98 -38.19 4.13
N ASP A 174 -76.78 -38.78 4.96
CA ASP A 174 -77.50 -38.02 5.97
C ASP A 174 -76.64 -37.79 7.19
N LEU A 175 -76.61 -36.64 7.72
CA LEU A 175 -75.78 -36.27 8.89
C LEU A 175 -76.13 -37.00 10.20
N GLN A 176 -77.31 -37.63 10.22
CA GLN A 176 -77.76 -38.44 11.33
C GLN A 176 -77.82 -39.94 11.03
N GLY A 177 -77.36 -40.33 9.83
CA GLY A 177 -77.30 -41.77 9.47
C GLY A 177 -78.58 -42.35 8.94
N GLY A 178 -79.51 -41.50 8.53
CA GLY A 178 -80.81 -41.94 7.90
C GLY A 178 -80.59 -42.50 6.52
N SER A 179 -81.42 -43.47 6.08
CA SER A 179 -81.37 -44.02 4.72
C SER A 179 -82.74 -43.85 4.06
N TYR A 180 -82.79 -43.10 2.93
CA TYR A 180 -83.98 -42.84 2.16
C TYR A 180 -83.66 -42.52 0.71
N ALA A 181 -84.74 -42.50 -0.13
CA ALA A 181 -84.57 -42.21 -1.54
C ALA A 181 -84.13 -40.75 -1.73
N TRP A 182 -83.26 -40.54 -2.71
CA TRP A 182 -82.70 -39.27 -3.06
C TRP A 182 -82.71 -39.10 -4.56
N SER A 183 -82.65 -37.82 -5.01
CA SER A 183 -82.38 -37.44 -6.37
C SER A 183 -81.38 -36.34 -6.46
N ALA A 184 -80.64 -36.29 -7.54
CA ALA A 184 -79.66 -35.24 -7.86
C ALA A 184 -79.82 -34.74 -9.28
N SER A 185 -79.62 -33.43 -9.47
CA SER A 185 -79.62 -32.83 -10.80
C SER A 185 -78.56 -31.76 -10.92
N ALA A 186 -78.02 -31.59 -12.08
CA ALA A 186 -77.04 -30.52 -12.36
C ALA A 186 -77.79 -29.18 -12.65
N ILE A 187 -77.59 -28.20 -11.81
CA ILE A 187 -78.04 -26.80 -12.00
C ILE A 187 -76.86 -25.99 -12.52
N TYR A 188 -76.88 -25.62 -13.77
CA TYR A 188 -75.80 -24.88 -14.41
C TYR A 188 -75.89 -23.38 -14.05
N GLN A 189 -74.81 -22.83 -13.54
CA GLN A 189 -74.64 -21.40 -13.32
C GLN A 189 -73.98 -20.70 -14.51
N SER A 190 -73.16 -21.49 -15.23
CA SER A 190 -72.55 -21.06 -16.50
C SER A 190 -72.41 -22.26 -17.45
N GLY A 191 -72.65 -22.01 -18.74
CA GLY A 191 -72.71 -23.06 -19.74
C GLY A 191 -73.90 -24.02 -19.53
N SER A 192 -73.95 -25.15 -20.28
CA SER A 192 -74.97 -26.18 -20.12
C SER A 192 -74.41 -27.53 -20.64
N GLY A 193 -74.93 -28.64 -20.08
CA GLY A 193 -74.63 -29.99 -20.56
C GLY A 193 -73.17 -30.46 -20.42
N TRP A 194 -72.36 -29.79 -19.64
CA TRP A 194 -70.94 -30.14 -19.45
C TRP A 194 -70.74 -31.10 -18.30
N LEU A 195 -71.60 -31.16 -17.28
CA LEU A 195 -71.49 -32.03 -16.13
C LEU A 195 -72.39 -33.23 -16.24
N ASN A 196 -71.86 -34.44 -16.08
CA ASN A 196 -72.62 -35.68 -16.03
C ASN A 196 -72.59 -36.27 -14.65
N LEU A 197 -73.74 -36.73 -14.18
CA LEU A 197 -73.99 -37.43 -12.95
C LEU A 197 -74.26 -38.90 -13.22
N ASN A 198 -73.37 -39.83 -12.88
CA ASN A 198 -73.45 -41.23 -13.33
C ASN A 198 -73.67 -41.42 -14.84
N GLY A 199 -73.11 -40.51 -15.65
CA GLY A 199 -73.22 -40.55 -17.10
C GLY A 199 -74.45 -39.84 -17.73
N ALA A 200 -75.32 -39.19 -16.93
CA ALA A 200 -76.47 -38.43 -17.34
C ALA A 200 -76.58 -37.05 -16.65
N SER A 201 -77.54 -36.19 -17.06
CA SER A 201 -77.71 -34.88 -16.42
C SER A 201 -78.44 -34.99 -15.05
N THR A 202 -78.97 -36.12 -14.68
CA THR A 202 -79.64 -36.38 -13.39
C THR A 202 -79.24 -37.78 -12.88
N ALA A 203 -79.26 -37.97 -11.60
CA ALA A 203 -79.08 -39.27 -10.94
C ALA A 203 -80.04 -39.40 -9.78
N SER A 204 -80.43 -40.65 -9.44
CA SER A 204 -81.25 -40.96 -8.26
C SER A 204 -80.89 -42.33 -7.68
N GLY A 205 -81.26 -42.53 -6.44
CA GLY A 205 -81.05 -43.79 -5.74
C GLY A 205 -82.10 -43.99 -4.66
N THR A 206 -82.20 -45.22 -4.14
CA THR A 206 -83.24 -45.59 -3.10
C THR A 206 -82.71 -45.53 -1.69
N THR A 207 -81.42 -45.48 -1.51
CA THR A 207 -80.75 -45.52 -0.21
C THR A 207 -79.60 -44.53 -0.08
N LEU A 208 -79.39 -44.03 1.12
CA LEU A 208 -78.18 -43.34 1.55
C LEU A 208 -77.38 -44.25 2.52
N PRO A 209 -76.08 -44.10 2.67
CA PRO A 209 -75.18 -43.25 1.86
C PRO A 209 -75.08 -43.78 0.39
N ALA A 210 -74.80 -42.86 -0.51
CA ALA A 210 -74.65 -43.20 -1.94
C ALA A 210 -73.47 -42.41 -2.50
N SER A 211 -72.79 -43.04 -3.45
CA SER A 211 -71.65 -42.40 -4.18
C SER A 211 -72.15 -42.04 -5.59
N LEU A 212 -71.92 -40.80 -5.95
CA LEU A 212 -72.31 -40.21 -7.22
C LEU A 212 -71.05 -39.97 -8.05
N SER A 213 -70.87 -40.62 -9.20
CA SER A 213 -69.73 -40.42 -10.10
C SER A 213 -70.00 -39.19 -11.00
N LEU A 214 -69.07 -38.32 -11.05
CA LEU A 214 -69.08 -37.06 -11.81
C LEU A 214 -68.07 -37.09 -12.93
N SER A 215 -68.48 -36.73 -14.09
CA SER A 215 -67.59 -36.54 -15.21
C SER A 215 -67.96 -35.29 -15.99
N VAL A 216 -67.00 -34.76 -16.70
CA VAL A 216 -67.21 -33.56 -17.51
C VAL A 216 -67.00 -33.83 -19.01
N ASN A 217 -67.82 -33.20 -19.82
CA ASN A 217 -67.63 -33.20 -21.26
C ASN A 217 -66.57 -32.17 -21.61
N SER A 218 -65.52 -32.56 -22.36
CA SER A 218 -64.46 -31.65 -22.76
C SER A 218 -64.99 -30.47 -23.56
N THR A 219 -64.50 -29.29 -23.21
CA THR A 219 -64.69 -28.07 -24.00
C THR A 219 -63.36 -27.47 -24.34
N LEU A 220 -63.24 -26.80 -25.46
CA LEU A 220 -62.05 -26.06 -25.87
C LEU A 220 -62.07 -24.57 -25.47
N ALA A 221 -63.21 -24.11 -24.93
CA ALA A 221 -63.34 -22.70 -24.46
C ALA A 221 -62.60 -22.52 -23.14
N LEU A 222 -61.74 -21.49 -23.10
CA LEU A 222 -61.06 -21.09 -21.89
C LEU A 222 -62.04 -20.48 -20.91
N GLY A 223 -61.79 -20.72 -19.64
CA GLY A 223 -62.60 -20.12 -18.57
C GLY A 223 -63.04 -21.17 -17.56
N THR A 224 -63.87 -20.72 -16.62
CA THR A 224 -64.42 -21.56 -15.57
C THR A 224 -65.95 -21.64 -15.73
N LEU A 225 -66.43 -22.87 -15.85
CA LEU A 225 -67.84 -23.21 -15.81
C LEU A 225 -68.23 -23.64 -14.38
N ASN A 226 -69.36 -23.22 -13.90
CA ASN A 226 -69.85 -23.57 -12.58
C ASN A 226 -71.23 -24.18 -12.64
N ALA A 227 -71.46 -25.17 -11.81
CA ALA A 227 -72.78 -25.82 -11.59
C ALA A 227 -72.91 -26.18 -10.10
N LEU A 228 -74.15 -26.41 -9.73
CA LEU A 228 -74.49 -27.03 -8.44
C LEU A 228 -75.05 -28.41 -8.70
N ILE A 229 -74.64 -29.40 -7.95
CA ILE A 229 -75.35 -30.67 -7.87
C ILE A 229 -76.38 -30.47 -6.79
N HIS A 230 -77.61 -30.29 -7.20
CA HIS A 230 -78.76 -30.16 -6.30
C HIS A 230 -79.27 -31.55 -5.88
N VAL A 231 -78.97 -31.87 -4.68
CA VAL A 231 -79.37 -33.16 -4.09
C VAL A 231 -80.56 -32.98 -3.18
N THR A 232 -81.60 -33.73 -3.37
CA THR A 232 -82.77 -33.68 -2.51
C THR A 232 -83.13 -35.08 -1.94
N GLY A 233 -83.63 -35.18 -0.72
CA GLY A 233 -84.05 -36.39 -0.07
C GLY A 233 -84.68 -36.10 1.28
N ASN A 234 -85.82 -36.72 1.60
CA ASN A 234 -86.51 -36.62 2.90
C ASN A 234 -86.81 -35.16 3.39
N GLY A 235 -87.10 -34.24 2.40
CA GLY A 235 -87.38 -32.86 2.77
C GLY A 235 -86.13 -31.98 3.00
N HIS A 236 -84.95 -32.56 2.90
CA HIS A 236 -83.67 -31.83 2.93
C HIS A 236 -83.13 -31.67 1.54
N ALA A 237 -82.47 -30.53 1.31
CA ALA A 237 -81.73 -30.28 0.11
C ALA A 237 -80.27 -29.89 0.41
N LEU A 238 -79.37 -30.25 -0.46
CA LEU A 238 -77.97 -29.92 -0.37
C LEU A 238 -77.43 -29.53 -1.78
N ASP A 239 -76.76 -28.41 -1.84
CA ASP A 239 -76.10 -28.03 -3.08
C ASP A 239 -74.61 -28.24 -2.96
N VAL A 240 -74.04 -29.03 -3.88
CA VAL A 240 -72.61 -29.31 -3.94
C VAL A 240 -72.03 -28.54 -5.14
N PRO A 241 -71.22 -27.52 -4.88
CA PRO A 241 -70.64 -26.74 -5.97
C PRO A 241 -69.65 -27.60 -6.77
N VAL A 242 -69.71 -27.46 -8.07
CA VAL A 242 -68.80 -28.07 -9.04
C VAL A 242 -68.25 -26.97 -9.95
N SER A 243 -66.96 -26.89 -10.02
CA SER A 243 -66.32 -26.04 -11.01
C SER A 243 -65.58 -26.85 -12.06
N TYR A 244 -65.56 -26.36 -13.28
CA TYR A 244 -64.76 -26.93 -14.36
C TYR A 244 -63.99 -25.81 -15.02
N THR A 245 -62.66 -25.82 -14.79
CA THR A 245 -61.77 -24.79 -15.29
C THR A 245 -60.92 -25.33 -16.42
N VAL A 246 -61.03 -24.67 -17.57
CA VAL A 246 -60.17 -24.93 -18.71
C VAL A 246 -59.19 -23.78 -18.83
N THR A 247 -57.95 -24.11 -18.73
CA THR A 247 -56.86 -23.12 -18.78
C THR A 247 -55.97 -23.43 -19.99
N GLU A 248 -55.32 -22.39 -20.47
CA GLU A 248 -54.31 -22.57 -21.52
C GLU A 248 -53.11 -23.34 -20.97
N PRO A 249 -52.50 -24.24 -21.76
CA PRO A 249 -51.23 -24.86 -21.31
C PRO A 249 -50.19 -23.82 -20.99
N GLN A 250 -49.57 -23.96 -19.82
CA GLN A 250 -48.55 -23.00 -19.42
C GLN A 250 -47.39 -22.98 -20.40
N LEU A 251 -47.09 -21.81 -20.94
CA LEU A 251 -45.90 -21.54 -21.73
C LEU A 251 -44.71 -21.29 -20.79
N THR A 252 -43.65 -22.05 -20.96
CA THR A 252 -42.43 -21.87 -20.21
C THR A 252 -41.25 -21.70 -21.17
N ARG A 253 -40.18 -21.08 -20.68
CA ARG A 253 -38.95 -20.88 -21.45
C ARG A 253 -37.71 -21.24 -20.66
N SER A 254 -36.71 -21.64 -21.37
CA SER A 254 -35.35 -21.87 -20.81
C SER A 254 -34.31 -21.61 -21.91
N PRO A 255 -33.31 -20.78 -21.59
CA PRO A 255 -33.08 -20.02 -20.39
C PRO A 255 -34.02 -18.79 -20.27
N ALA A 256 -34.04 -18.15 -19.09
CA ALA A 256 -34.81 -16.93 -18.84
C ALA A 256 -34.07 -15.68 -19.30
N GLN A 257 -32.79 -15.80 -19.56
CA GLN A 257 -31.93 -14.71 -20.03
C GLN A 257 -30.86 -15.22 -20.97
N LEU A 258 -30.43 -14.37 -21.90
CA LEU A 258 -29.32 -14.60 -22.82
C LEU A 258 -28.30 -13.49 -22.66
N THR A 259 -27.04 -13.83 -22.77
CA THR A 259 -25.97 -12.85 -22.75
C THR A 259 -25.03 -13.06 -23.93
N PHE A 260 -24.89 -12.02 -24.75
CA PHE A 260 -23.98 -11.99 -25.88
C PHE A 260 -22.81 -11.07 -25.55
N ASN A 261 -21.62 -11.46 -25.93
CA ASN A 261 -20.41 -10.66 -25.75
C ASN A 261 -19.69 -10.52 -27.09
N ALA A 262 -19.32 -9.33 -27.46
CA ALA A 262 -18.50 -9.06 -28.63
C ALA A 262 -17.60 -7.85 -28.39
N SER A 263 -16.57 -7.69 -29.17
CA SER A 263 -15.87 -6.41 -29.30
C SER A 263 -16.50 -5.60 -30.43
N THR A 264 -16.46 -4.27 -30.32
CA THR A 264 -16.92 -3.38 -31.41
C THR A 264 -16.21 -3.76 -32.70
N GLN A 265 -16.99 -3.97 -33.78
CA GLN A 265 -16.55 -4.42 -35.10
C GLN A 265 -15.85 -5.81 -35.10
N GLY A 266 -15.90 -6.52 -34.00
CA GLY A 266 -15.32 -7.84 -33.87
C GLY A 266 -16.16 -8.94 -34.51
N VAL A 267 -15.87 -10.18 -34.18
CA VAL A 267 -16.63 -11.36 -34.65
C VAL A 267 -18.00 -11.39 -33.94
N SER A 268 -19.05 -11.68 -34.72
CA SER A 268 -20.40 -11.85 -34.15
C SER A 268 -20.40 -13.05 -33.20
N PRO A 269 -21.01 -12.92 -32.03
CA PRO A 269 -21.17 -14.05 -31.11
C PRO A 269 -22.09 -15.10 -31.70
N ALA A 270 -21.88 -16.37 -31.32
CA ALA A 270 -22.73 -17.46 -31.74
C ALA A 270 -24.17 -17.26 -31.25
N ASN A 271 -25.13 -17.70 -32.05
CA ASN A 271 -26.53 -17.73 -31.67
C ASN A 271 -26.73 -18.57 -30.41
N GLN A 272 -27.73 -18.24 -29.63
CA GLN A 272 -28.15 -18.96 -28.43
C GLN A 272 -29.61 -19.38 -28.57
N ASP A 273 -29.93 -20.54 -28.09
CA ASP A 273 -31.25 -21.11 -28.25
C ASP A 273 -32.12 -20.91 -27.00
N VAL A 274 -33.37 -20.57 -27.23
CA VAL A 274 -34.44 -20.54 -26.24
C VAL A 274 -35.40 -21.66 -26.49
N THR A 275 -35.45 -22.62 -25.59
CA THR A 275 -36.46 -23.68 -25.64
C THR A 275 -37.75 -23.20 -25.02
N LEU A 276 -38.82 -23.28 -25.81
CA LEU A 276 -40.17 -23.02 -25.36
C LEU A 276 -40.86 -24.38 -25.14
N SER A 277 -41.48 -24.52 -23.99
CA SER A 277 -42.18 -25.76 -23.63
C SER A 277 -43.59 -25.45 -23.14
N THR A 278 -44.46 -26.41 -23.27
CA THR A 278 -45.81 -26.33 -22.73
C THR A 278 -46.08 -27.46 -21.75
N GLN A 279 -47.05 -27.30 -20.88
CA GLN A 279 -47.50 -28.42 -20.03
C GLN A 279 -47.95 -29.59 -20.89
N VAL A 280 -47.48 -30.78 -20.56
CA VAL A 280 -47.79 -32.06 -21.24
C VAL A 280 -47.59 -32.01 -22.75
N ASN A 281 -46.70 -31.17 -23.25
CA ASN A 281 -46.35 -31.02 -24.68
C ASN A 281 -47.52 -30.67 -25.59
N LEU A 282 -48.54 -30.03 -25.09
CA LEU A 282 -49.66 -29.56 -25.91
C LEU A 282 -49.21 -28.41 -26.83
N PRO A 283 -49.58 -28.41 -28.11
CA PRO A 283 -49.16 -27.37 -29.02
C PRO A 283 -49.81 -26.03 -28.66
N LEU A 284 -49.00 -24.95 -28.58
CA LEU A 284 -49.46 -23.61 -28.27
C LEU A 284 -48.80 -22.60 -29.22
N ASN A 285 -49.60 -21.89 -29.99
CA ASN A 285 -49.12 -20.83 -30.87
C ASN A 285 -48.70 -19.62 -30.07
N TYR A 286 -47.59 -19.01 -30.43
CA TYR A 286 -47.10 -17.77 -29.84
C TYR A 286 -46.72 -16.74 -30.90
N THR A 287 -46.83 -15.48 -30.57
CA THR A 287 -46.24 -14.36 -31.30
C THR A 287 -45.05 -13.82 -30.55
N THR A 288 -44.11 -13.22 -31.26
CA THR A 288 -42.91 -12.64 -30.70
C THR A 288 -42.94 -11.11 -30.84
N SER A 289 -42.42 -10.46 -29.83
CA SER A 289 -42.08 -9.03 -29.90
C SER A 289 -40.75 -8.79 -29.19
N VAL A 290 -40.00 -7.79 -29.70
CA VAL A 290 -38.74 -7.39 -29.12
C VAL A 290 -38.86 -5.94 -28.67
N THR A 291 -38.61 -5.71 -27.40
CA THR A 291 -38.52 -4.37 -26.82
C THR A 291 -37.06 -4.09 -26.45
N TYR A 292 -36.49 -3.05 -27.01
CA TYR A 292 -35.15 -2.60 -26.72
C TYR A 292 -35.15 -1.64 -25.53
N GLY A 293 -34.14 -1.76 -24.69
CA GLY A 293 -33.85 -0.80 -23.63
C GLY A 293 -33.31 0.52 -24.21
N ALA A 294 -32.77 1.33 -23.32
CA ALA A 294 -32.13 2.58 -23.73
C ALA A 294 -30.90 2.31 -24.62
N GLY A 295 -30.69 3.11 -25.65
CA GLY A 295 -29.58 3.04 -26.58
C GLY A 295 -29.94 2.52 -27.97
N ALA A 296 -29.08 1.74 -28.59
CA ALA A 296 -29.27 1.22 -29.93
C ALA A 296 -30.43 0.19 -30.01
N THR A 297 -31.14 0.19 -31.12
CA THR A 297 -32.22 -0.73 -31.41
C THR A 297 -31.89 -1.56 -32.67
N GLY A 298 -32.63 -2.66 -32.90
CA GLY A 298 -32.50 -3.47 -34.11
C GLY A 298 -31.23 -4.29 -34.15
N TRP A 299 -30.52 -4.48 -33.03
CA TRP A 299 -29.29 -5.27 -32.99
C TRP A 299 -29.49 -6.78 -32.79
N LEU A 300 -30.70 -7.21 -32.37
CA LEU A 300 -31.10 -8.61 -32.38
C LEU A 300 -31.54 -9.04 -33.76
N SER A 301 -31.21 -10.28 -34.15
CA SER A 301 -31.78 -10.92 -35.30
C SER A 301 -33.30 -11.04 -35.12
N PRO A 302 -34.07 -10.99 -36.21
CA PRO A 302 -35.52 -11.20 -36.14
C PRO A 302 -35.88 -12.51 -35.46
N VAL A 303 -36.73 -12.44 -34.43
CA VAL A 303 -37.17 -13.59 -33.68
C VAL A 303 -38.53 -14.01 -34.21
N PRO A 304 -38.66 -15.22 -34.80
CA PRO A 304 -39.91 -15.66 -35.46
C PRO A 304 -40.98 -16.02 -34.42
N SER A 305 -42.23 -15.76 -34.77
CA SER A 305 -43.40 -16.36 -34.12
C SER A 305 -43.50 -17.83 -34.51
N GLY A 306 -44.13 -18.62 -33.68
CA GLY A 306 -44.19 -20.08 -33.94
C GLY A 306 -45.12 -20.82 -33.00
N GLN A 307 -44.81 -22.09 -32.80
CA GLN A 307 -45.58 -22.98 -31.94
C GLN A 307 -44.63 -23.65 -30.93
N ALA A 308 -45.03 -23.67 -29.70
CA ALA A 308 -44.40 -24.42 -28.61
C ALA A 308 -45.10 -25.82 -28.50
N PRO A 309 -44.36 -26.87 -28.06
CA PRO A 309 -42.95 -26.88 -27.76
C PRO A 309 -42.06 -26.73 -29.01
N GLY A 310 -40.91 -26.07 -28.83
CA GLY A 310 -39.94 -25.81 -29.90
C GLY A 310 -38.77 -24.99 -29.43
N THR A 311 -37.76 -24.83 -30.29
CA THR A 311 -36.56 -24.04 -30.03
C THR A 311 -36.53 -22.79 -30.93
N VAL A 312 -36.18 -21.69 -30.36
CA VAL A 312 -36.00 -20.41 -31.05
C VAL A 312 -34.54 -20.01 -30.96
N SER A 313 -33.87 -19.92 -32.09
CA SER A 313 -32.46 -19.46 -32.14
C SER A 313 -32.41 -17.92 -32.16
N VAL A 314 -31.74 -17.35 -31.23
CA VAL A 314 -31.59 -15.90 -31.04
C VAL A 314 -30.15 -15.54 -31.33
N GLY A 315 -29.91 -14.53 -32.15
CA GLY A 315 -28.59 -14.01 -32.47
C GLY A 315 -28.55 -12.49 -32.51
N VAL A 316 -27.35 -11.97 -32.66
CA VAL A 316 -27.11 -10.55 -32.91
C VAL A 316 -26.75 -10.33 -34.38
N ASN A 317 -27.25 -9.26 -34.98
CA ASN A 317 -27.06 -8.98 -36.41
C ASN A 317 -26.01 -7.91 -36.69
N THR A 318 -25.41 -7.34 -35.64
CA THR A 318 -24.36 -6.33 -35.78
C THR A 318 -23.42 -6.32 -34.57
N THR A 319 -22.13 -6.16 -34.83
CA THR A 319 -21.09 -5.90 -33.84
C THR A 319 -20.60 -4.45 -33.91
N ASP A 320 -21.13 -3.65 -34.85
CA ASP A 320 -20.73 -2.25 -35.06
C ASP A 320 -21.50 -1.31 -34.13
N LEU A 321 -21.50 -1.60 -32.84
CA LEU A 321 -22.05 -0.74 -31.79
C LEU A 321 -20.93 -0.13 -30.97
N ALA A 322 -21.19 1.03 -30.37
CA ALA A 322 -20.26 1.62 -29.41
C ALA A 322 -20.10 0.70 -28.18
N PRO A 323 -18.97 0.75 -27.48
CA PRO A 323 -18.81 -0.02 -26.25
C PRO A 323 -19.92 0.32 -25.24
N GLY A 324 -20.53 -0.71 -24.66
CA GLY A 324 -21.63 -0.55 -23.72
C GLY A 324 -22.43 -1.83 -23.54
N THR A 325 -23.44 -1.77 -22.70
CA THR A 325 -24.39 -2.87 -22.50
C THR A 325 -25.72 -2.47 -23.10
N TYR A 326 -26.18 -3.26 -24.05
CA TYR A 326 -27.46 -3.09 -24.74
C TYR A 326 -28.42 -4.16 -24.28
N ASN A 327 -29.59 -3.75 -23.79
CA ASN A 327 -30.56 -4.67 -23.25
C ASN A 327 -31.78 -4.71 -24.17
N ALA A 328 -32.34 -5.90 -24.28
CA ALA A 328 -33.64 -6.11 -24.94
C ALA A 328 -34.44 -7.16 -24.18
N THR A 329 -35.74 -7.17 -24.40
CA THR A 329 -36.64 -8.20 -23.90
C THR A 329 -37.35 -8.81 -25.08
N ILE A 330 -37.25 -10.11 -25.23
CA ILE A 330 -38.06 -10.88 -26.21
C ILE A 330 -39.27 -11.38 -25.44
N ALA A 331 -40.44 -10.98 -25.87
CA ALA A 331 -41.68 -11.51 -25.33
C ALA A 331 -42.26 -12.56 -26.30
N PHE A 332 -42.68 -13.68 -25.75
CA PHE A 332 -43.40 -14.74 -26.39
C PHE A 332 -44.80 -14.74 -25.81
N SER A 333 -45.78 -14.36 -26.62
CA SER A 333 -47.18 -14.09 -26.17
C SER A 333 -48.12 -15.08 -26.80
N SER A 334 -48.89 -15.80 -25.99
CA SER A 334 -50.06 -16.60 -26.40
C SER A 334 -51.35 -15.82 -26.09
N ALA A 335 -52.52 -16.43 -26.23
CA ALA A 335 -53.81 -15.79 -25.98
C ALA A 335 -54.02 -15.34 -24.53
N ALA A 336 -53.49 -16.10 -23.59
CA ALA A 336 -53.68 -15.87 -22.15
C ALA A 336 -52.37 -15.61 -21.35
N GLN A 337 -51.23 -15.74 -21.96
CA GLN A 337 -49.94 -15.71 -21.24
C GLN A 337 -48.85 -14.97 -22.03
N ASN A 338 -47.93 -14.46 -21.28
CA ASN A 338 -46.76 -13.80 -21.83
C ASN A 338 -45.52 -14.22 -21.01
N VAL A 339 -44.54 -14.82 -21.66
CA VAL A 339 -43.24 -15.14 -21.09
C VAL A 339 -42.15 -14.34 -21.80
N SER A 340 -41.17 -13.88 -21.05
CA SER A 340 -40.15 -13.04 -21.64
C SER A 340 -38.74 -13.58 -21.34
N VAL A 341 -37.82 -13.33 -22.25
CA VAL A 341 -36.41 -13.61 -22.15
C VAL A 341 -35.68 -12.27 -22.14
N ALA A 342 -34.95 -12.00 -21.08
CA ALA A 342 -34.06 -10.87 -21.02
C ALA A 342 -32.82 -11.13 -21.86
N VAL A 343 -32.44 -10.20 -22.71
CA VAL A 343 -31.24 -10.32 -23.54
C VAL A 343 -30.32 -9.14 -23.21
N SER A 344 -29.09 -9.48 -22.83
CA SER A 344 -28.02 -8.52 -22.62
C SER A 344 -26.95 -8.72 -23.67
N TYR A 345 -26.61 -7.67 -24.38
CA TYR A 345 -25.51 -7.66 -25.33
C TYR A 345 -24.44 -6.72 -24.86
N VAL A 346 -23.32 -7.27 -24.41
CA VAL A 346 -22.17 -6.53 -23.92
C VAL A 346 -21.19 -6.34 -25.07
N VAL A 347 -21.03 -5.11 -25.50
CA VAL A 347 -20.05 -4.73 -26.52
C VAL A 347 -18.89 -4.06 -25.80
N VAL A 348 -17.71 -4.66 -25.86
CA VAL A 348 -16.50 -4.12 -25.26
C VAL A 348 -15.65 -3.39 -26.29
N SER A 349 -14.94 -2.38 -25.85
CA SER A 349 -13.91 -1.75 -26.66
C SER A 349 -12.77 -2.73 -26.91
N PRO A 350 -12.33 -2.93 -28.13
CA PRO A 350 -11.10 -3.68 -28.35
C PRO A 350 -9.95 -2.96 -27.67
N ALA A 351 -9.10 -3.73 -27.01
CA ALA A 351 -7.95 -3.22 -26.27
C ALA A 351 -6.67 -3.89 -26.76
N LEU A 352 -5.55 -3.17 -26.65
CA LEU A 352 -4.24 -3.75 -26.88
C LEU A 352 -3.90 -4.75 -25.78
N THR A 353 -3.22 -5.80 -26.18
CA THR A 353 -2.65 -6.80 -25.28
C THR A 353 -1.15 -6.91 -25.53
N PHE A 354 -0.40 -7.22 -24.49
CA PHE A 354 1.06 -7.28 -24.56
C PHE A 354 1.59 -8.60 -24.03
N SER A 355 2.54 -9.17 -24.77
CA SER A 355 3.25 -10.37 -24.31
C SER A 355 4.76 -10.19 -24.55
N PRO A 356 5.54 -10.13 -23.46
CA PRO A 356 5.16 -10.09 -22.06
C PRO A 356 4.44 -8.79 -21.69
N SER A 357 3.65 -8.79 -20.61
CA SER A 357 2.92 -7.61 -20.09
C SER A 357 3.82 -6.63 -19.32
N SER A 358 5.02 -7.06 -18.99
CA SER A 358 6.08 -6.23 -18.41
C SER A 358 7.45 -6.72 -18.88
N VAL A 359 8.43 -5.83 -18.89
CA VAL A 359 9.78 -6.13 -19.35
C VAL A 359 10.78 -5.73 -18.28
N GLY A 360 11.70 -6.64 -17.95
CA GLY A 360 12.80 -6.40 -17.04
C GLY A 360 14.16 -6.53 -17.73
N PHE A 361 15.01 -5.54 -17.52
CA PHE A 361 16.40 -5.59 -17.90
C PHE A 361 17.26 -5.75 -16.65
N VAL A 362 18.22 -6.66 -16.69
CA VAL A 362 19.27 -6.79 -15.67
C VAL A 362 20.59 -6.60 -16.38
N ILE A 363 21.33 -5.58 -15.98
CA ILE A 363 22.60 -5.21 -16.61
C ILE A 363 23.70 -5.21 -15.55
N ASP A 364 24.66 -6.10 -15.70
CA ASP A 364 25.83 -6.27 -14.84
C ASP A 364 27.13 -6.32 -15.65
N THR A 365 28.25 -6.56 -14.98
CA THR A 365 29.57 -6.61 -15.60
C THR A 365 29.72 -7.75 -16.61
N THR A 366 28.87 -8.79 -16.55
CA THR A 366 28.92 -9.95 -17.45
C THR A 366 27.91 -9.86 -18.59
N SER A 367 27.01 -8.87 -18.56
CA SER A 367 25.95 -8.70 -19.54
C SER A 367 26.51 -8.42 -20.94
N LEU A 368 26.06 -9.21 -21.92
CA LEU A 368 26.38 -9.01 -23.33
C LEU A 368 25.43 -7.98 -23.96
N PRO A 369 25.77 -7.43 -25.15
CA PRO A 369 24.92 -6.46 -25.83
C PRO A 369 23.48 -6.93 -26.07
N ALA A 370 23.24 -8.23 -26.23
CA ALA A 370 21.90 -8.81 -26.37
C ALA A 370 21.00 -8.59 -25.14
N ALA A 371 21.58 -8.44 -23.95
CA ALA A 371 20.83 -8.16 -22.74
C ALA A 371 20.20 -6.75 -22.73
N LEU A 372 20.62 -5.87 -23.63
CA LEU A 372 20.09 -4.52 -23.79
C LEU A 372 18.81 -4.47 -24.59
N VAL A 373 18.34 -5.59 -25.11
CA VAL A 373 17.24 -5.63 -26.09
C VAL A 373 16.20 -6.66 -25.63
N GLN A 374 14.94 -6.26 -25.62
CA GLN A 374 13.80 -7.11 -25.32
C GLN A 374 12.68 -6.84 -26.32
N SER A 375 11.89 -7.87 -26.62
CA SER A 375 10.76 -7.76 -27.53
C SER A 375 9.44 -7.88 -26.82
N VAL A 376 8.44 -7.11 -27.26
CA VAL A 376 7.05 -7.18 -26.78
C VAL A 376 6.15 -7.36 -27.99
N SER A 377 5.37 -8.42 -27.99
CA SER A 377 4.31 -8.63 -28.98
C SER A 377 3.08 -7.80 -28.61
N VAL A 378 2.55 -7.08 -29.57
CA VAL A 378 1.37 -6.22 -29.40
C VAL A 378 0.18 -6.90 -30.08
N GLY A 379 -0.75 -7.41 -29.28
CA GLY A 379 -2.00 -8.02 -29.74
C GLY A 379 -3.20 -7.09 -29.58
N SER A 380 -4.38 -7.61 -29.89
CA SER A 380 -5.67 -6.96 -29.65
C SER A 380 -6.70 -7.98 -29.16
N THR A 381 -7.61 -7.56 -28.29
CA THR A 381 -8.76 -8.38 -27.85
C THR A 381 -9.89 -8.43 -28.87
N GLY A 382 -9.75 -7.79 -30.02
CA GLY A 382 -10.76 -7.74 -31.05
C GLY A 382 -10.15 -7.45 -32.42
N VAL A 383 -10.65 -6.43 -33.09
CA VAL A 383 -10.13 -5.99 -34.40
C VAL A 383 -8.71 -5.47 -34.29
N PRO A 384 -7.96 -5.47 -35.39
CA PRO A 384 -6.64 -4.84 -35.41
C PRO A 384 -6.72 -3.35 -35.02
N LEU A 385 -5.81 -2.93 -34.14
CA LEU A 385 -5.71 -1.57 -33.65
C LEU A 385 -4.38 -0.94 -34.06
N ALA A 386 -4.44 0.23 -34.71
CA ALA A 386 -3.26 1.04 -34.93
C ALA A 386 -2.86 1.72 -33.61
N TRP A 387 -1.56 1.79 -33.36
CA TRP A 387 -1.03 2.34 -32.13
C TRP A 387 0.24 3.18 -32.37
N THR A 388 0.52 4.09 -31.44
CA THR A 388 1.81 4.75 -31.27
C THR A 388 2.37 4.44 -29.89
N ALA A 389 3.68 4.34 -29.77
CA ALA A 389 4.34 4.01 -28.50
C ALA A 389 5.40 5.04 -28.15
N ALA A 390 5.47 5.40 -26.87
CA ALA A 390 6.48 6.31 -26.33
C ALA A 390 6.97 5.82 -24.95
N SER A 391 8.25 6.06 -24.69
CA SER A 391 8.86 5.78 -23.38
C SER A 391 8.75 6.99 -22.46
N SER A 392 8.50 6.75 -21.18
CA SER A 392 8.52 7.78 -20.13
C SER A 392 9.93 8.15 -19.67
N GLN A 393 10.96 7.39 -20.07
CA GLN A 393 12.33 7.58 -19.63
C GLN A 393 13.32 7.51 -20.80
N PRO A 394 14.36 8.35 -20.81
CA PRO A 394 15.31 8.38 -21.92
C PRO A 394 16.25 7.16 -21.97
N TRP A 395 16.36 6.39 -20.88
CA TRP A 395 17.25 5.23 -20.84
C TRP A 395 16.70 4.01 -21.59
N VAL A 396 15.45 4.00 -22.02
CA VAL A 396 14.86 2.93 -22.85
C VAL A 396 14.11 3.52 -24.02
N SER A 397 14.38 3.03 -25.21
CA SER A 397 13.69 3.37 -26.45
C SER A 397 12.77 2.25 -26.90
N VAL A 398 11.76 2.58 -27.69
CA VAL A 398 10.82 1.66 -28.31
C VAL A 398 10.86 1.79 -29.82
N SER A 399 11.00 0.69 -30.54
CA SER A 399 11.05 0.67 -32.00
C SER A 399 10.31 -0.55 -32.56
N PRO A 400 9.43 -0.37 -33.59
CA PRO A 400 8.98 0.90 -34.12
C PRO A 400 8.14 1.70 -33.13
N ALA A 401 8.11 3.02 -33.29
CA ALA A 401 7.31 3.92 -32.44
C ALA A 401 5.81 3.94 -32.82
N SER A 402 5.41 3.25 -33.87
CA SER A 402 4.04 3.10 -34.34
C SER A 402 3.86 1.79 -35.11
N GLY A 403 2.64 1.26 -35.09
CA GLY A 403 2.32 0.02 -35.79
C GLY A 403 0.84 -0.35 -35.67
N SER A 404 0.56 -1.62 -35.91
CA SER A 404 -0.75 -2.23 -35.73
C SER A 404 -0.64 -3.46 -34.83
N SER A 405 -1.69 -3.82 -34.13
CA SER A 405 -1.73 -5.06 -33.36
C SER A 405 -1.47 -6.26 -34.28
N GLY A 406 -0.81 -7.30 -33.77
CA GLY A 406 -0.23 -8.40 -34.54
C GLY A 406 1.24 -8.21 -34.86
N SER A 407 1.84 -7.05 -34.56
CA SER A 407 3.26 -6.78 -34.68
C SER A 407 3.99 -6.87 -33.36
N SER A 408 5.33 -6.75 -33.40
CA SER A 408 6.16 -6.69 -32.21
C SER A 408 6.93 -5.37 -32.16
N VAL A 409 7.19 -4.90 -30.97
CA VAL A 409 8.14 -3.79 -30.74
C VAL A 409 9.37 -4.31 -30.02
N THR A 410 10.47 -3.65 -30.27
CA THR A 410 11.74 -3.88 -29.58
C THR A 410 12.00 -2.74 -28.60
N LEU A 411 12.24 -3.08 -27.36
CA LEU A 411 12.70 -2.16 -26.32
C LEU A 411 14.22 -2.27 -26.23
N THR A 412 14.91 -1.15 -26.32
CA THR A 412 16.37 -1.12 -26.31
C THR A 412 16.87 -0.14 -25.26
N ILE A 413 17.77 -0.60 -24.39
CA ILE A 413 18.44 0.26 -23.41
C ILE A 413 19.42 1.18 -24.15
N ASP A 414 19.34 2.47 -23.88
CA ASP A 414 20.30 3.45 -24.37
C ASP A 414 21.62 3.32 -23.59
N GLN A 415 22.64 2.85 -24.27
CA GLN A 415 23.97 2.64 -23.70
C GLN A 415 24.62 3.95 -23.22
N GLY A 416 24.32 5.08 -23.87
CA GLY A 416 24.83 6.39 -23.45
C GLY A 416 24.31 6.79 -22.07
N GLN A 417 23.08 6.43 -21.74
CA GLN A 417 22.49 6.69 -20.44
C GLN A 417 23.10 5.80 -19.35
N LEU A 418 23.55 4.57 -19.66
CA LEU A 418 24.17 3.69 -18.67
C LEU A 418 25.43 4.29 -18.04
N ALA A 419 26.14 5.16 -18.73
CA ALA A 419 27.33 5.84 -18.19
C ALA A 419 26.96 6.81 -17.05
N THR A 420 25.80 7.43 -17.10
CA THR A 420 25.39 8.49 -16.18
C THR A 420 24.51 8.00 -15.04
N LEU A 421 23.74 6.92 -15.27
CA LEU A 421 22.83 6.37 -14.27
C LEU A 421 23.60 5.72 -13.11
N ASP A 422 23.18 5.98 -11.88
CA ASP A 422 23.71 5.28 -10.72
C ASP A 422 23.17 3.84 -10.67
N PRO A 423 23.90 2.88 -10.07
CA PRO A 423 23.43 1.52 -9.85
C PRO A 423 22.10 1.50 -9.07
N GLY A 424 21.31 0.45 -9.30
CA GLY A 424 20.02 0.26 -8.64
C GLY A 424 18.88 0.03 -9.61
N THR A 425 17.69 -0.19 -9.07
CA THR A 425 16.48 -0.46 -9.84
C THR A 425 15.80 0.84 -10.25
N ARG A 426 15.38 0.90 -11.52
CA ARG A 426 14.67 2.02 -12.13
C ARG A 426 13.45 1.51 -12.88
N SER A 427 12.43 2.35 -12.98
CA SER A 427 11.20 2.02 -13.70
C SER A 427 10.97 3.00 -14.85
N ALA A 428 10.40 2.48 -15.91
CA ALA A 428 9.86 3.24 -17.03
C ALA A 428 8.51 2.65 -17.42
N THR A 429 7.73 3.43 -18.13
CA THR A 429 6.49 2.98 -18.74
C THR A 429 6.56 3.24 -20.23
N ILE A 430 6.33 2.19 -21.01
CA ILE A 430 6.10 2.35 -22.45
C ILE A 430 4.60 2.50 -22.64
N THR A 431 4.17 3.67 -23.02
CA THR A 431 2.75 3.99 -23.20
C THR A 431 2.37 3.82 -24.67
N PHE A 432 1.43 2.91 -24.92
CA PHE A 432 0.84 2.70 -26.23
C PHE A 432 -0.47 3.46 -26.32
N SER A 433 -0.54 4.45 -27.20
CA SER A 433 -1.74 5.24 -27.46
C SER A 433 -2.44 4.72 -28.70
N TYR A 434 -3.74 4.52 -28.63
CA TYR A 434 -4.57 3.99 -29.71
C TYR A 434 -6.01 4.48 -29.60
N THR A 435 -6.75 4.37 -30.69
CA THR A 435 -8.15 4.76 -30.74
C THR A 435 -8.98 3.55 -31.14
N PRO A 436 -9.70 2.93 -30.19
CA PRO A 436 -10.62 1.84 -30.55
C PRO A 436 -11.76 2.35 -31.41
N PRO A 437 -12.37 1.50 -32.28
CA PRO A 437 -13.53 1.87 -33.06
C PRO A 437 -14.66 2.34 -32.15
N ARG A 438 -15.32 3.43 -32.51
CA ARG A 438 -16.46 4.03 -31.82
C ARG A 438 -16.21 4.37 -30.33
N ALA A 439 -14.95 4.55 -29.94
CA ALA A 439 -14.55 4.94 -28.59
C ALA A 439 -13.54 6.09 -28.65
N ALA A 440 -13.35 6.76 -27.52
CA ALA A 440 -12.36 7.82 -27.39
C ALA A 440 -10.93 7.26 -27.43
N PRO A 441 -9.93 8.06 -27.86
CA PRO A 441 -8.52 7.69 -27.73
C PRO A 441 -8.16 7.27 -26.30
N THR A 442 -7.40 6.24 -26.18
CA THR A 442 -6.98 5.68 -24.89
C THR A 442 -5.52 5.22 -24.97
N SER A 443 -4.98 4.79 -23.84
CA SER A 443 -3.62 4.26 -23.77
C SER A 443 -3.53 3.03 -22.90
N ALA A 444 -2.53 2.21 -23.19
CA ALA A 444 -2.21 1.04 -22.43
C ALA A 444 -0.70 1.02 -22.11
N PRO A 445 -0.31 0.80 -20.85
CA PRO A 445 1.08 0.79 -20.44
C PRO A 445 1.71 -0.60 -20.50
N VAL A 446 3.01 -0.64 -20.82
CA VAL A 446 3.88 -1.78 -20.53
C VAL A 446 4.91 -1.32 -19.51
N ALA A 447 4.87 -1.91 -18.32
CA ALA A 447 5.82 -1.62 -17.26
C ALA A 447 7.22 -2.13 -17.67
N THR A 448 8.22 -1.29 -17.53
CA THR A 448 9.60 -1.62 -17.86
C THR A 448 10.50 -1.31 -16.68
N SER A 449 11.35 -2.23 -16.28
CA SER A 449 12.31 -2.04 -15.21
C SER A 449 13.74 -2.27 -15.70
N LEU A 450 14.66 -1.53 -15.12
CA LEU A 450 16.10 -1.71 -15.28
C LEU A 450 16.71 -1.92 -13.89
N ASP A 451 17.29 -3.08 -13.66
CA ASP A 451 18.15 -3.35 -12.53
C ASP A 451 19.61 -3.20 -13.00
N LEU A 452 20.16 -2.01 -12.76
CA LEU A 452 21.52 -1.65 -13.16
C LEU A 452 22.50 -2.04 -12.05
N ARG A 453 23.26 -3.09 -12.28
CA ARG A 453 24.25 -3.66 -11.36
C ARG A 453 25.68 -3.34 -11.75
N LEU A 454 25.89 -2.45 -12.74
CA LEU A 454 27.24 -2.00 -13.08
C LEU A 454 27.76 -1.06 -12.00
N PRO A 455 28.85 -1.40 -11.31
CA PRO A 455 29.43 -0.52 -10.30
C PRO A 455 29.88 0.81 -10.90
N LYS A 456 29.83 1.86 -10.08
CA LYS A 456 30.31 3.20 -10.44
C LYS A 456 31.34 3.65 -9.41
N ILE A 457 32.56 3.98 -9.88
CA ILE A 457 33.63 4.46 -9.02
C ILE A 457 33.66 5.99 -9.08
N ALA A 458 33.49 6.65 -7.95
CA ALA A 458 33.48 8.11 -7.85
C ALA A 458 34.85 8.68 -7.48
N SER A 459 35.60 7.99 -6.62
CA SER A 459 36.91 8.47 -6.16
C SER A 459 37.82 7.33 -5.71
N VAL A 460 39.11 7.64 -5.63
CA VAL A 460 40.14 6.81 -5.04
C VAL A 460 40.86 7.62 -3.95
N THR A 461 41.12 7.03 -2.82
CA THR A 461 41.80 7.69 -1.67
C THR A 461 42.89 6.79 -1.07
N PRO A 462 44.12 7.25 -0.93
CA PRO A 462 44.63 8.50 -1.50
C PRO A 462 44.62 8.46 -3.03
N TYR A 463 44.37 9.59 -3.66
CA TYR A 463 44.32 9.69 -5.13
C TYR A 463 45.73 9.77 -5.75
N VAL A 464 46.77 9.93 -4.90
CA VAL A 464 48.18 9.93 -5.31
C VAL A 464 48.94 8.80 -4.60
N ALA A 465 49.74 8.11 -5.38
CA ALA A 465 50.62 7.08 -4.92
C ALA A 465 52.07 7.34 -5.42
N ASN A 466 53.07 6.79 -4.74
CA ASN A 466 54.44 6.83 -5.19
C ASN A 466 54.72 5.73 -6.25
N SER A 467 55.51 6.06 -7.24
CA SER A 467 55.97 5.08 -8.24
C SER A 467 56.70 3.93 -7.58
N ALA A 468 56.68 2.75 -8.26
CA ALA A 468 57.34 1.53 -7.78
C ALA A 468 56.87 1.04 -6.38
N THR A 469 55.74 1.50 -5.86
CA THR A 469 55.16 1.03 -4.61
C THR A 469 53.82 0.35 -4.86
N SER A 470 53.40 -0.48 -3.91
CA SER A 470 52.09 -1.08 -3.86
C SER A 470 51.47 -0.80 -2.47
N LYS A 471 50.45 -0.02 -2.38
CA LYS A 471 49.76 0.35 -1.13
C LYS A 471 48.24 0.24 -1.24
N GLU A 472 47.62 0.09 -0.12
CA GLU A 472 46.15 0.08 -0.08
C GLU A 472 45.58 1.44 -0.44
N VAL A 473 44.61 1.44 -1.33
CA VAL A 473 43.75 2.57 -1.63
C VAL A 473 42.29 2.18 -1.41
N ILE A 474 41.48 3.18 -1.08
CA ILE A 474 40.05 3.04 -0.89
C ILE A 474 39.36 3.62 -2.11
N LEU A 475 38.52 2.82 -2.75
CA LEU A 475 37.63 3.28 -3.81
C LEU A 475 36.28 3.58 -3.19
N ARG A 476 35.73 4.75 -3.52
CA ARG A 476 34.37 5.12 -3.17
C ARG A 476 33.50 5.19 -4.41
N GLY A 477 32.24 4.76 -4.25
CA GLY A 477 31.30 4.71 -5.36
C GLY A 477 29.96 4.14 -4.96
N LEU A 478 29.32 3.46 -5.90
CA LEU A 478 28.02 2.83 -5.72
C LEU A 478 27.97 1.46 -6.42
N GLY A 479 27.17 0.56 -5.89
CA GLY A 479 26.91 -0.75 -6.50
C GLY A 479 28.05 -1.74 -6.33
N PHE A 480 28.95 -1.55 -5.37
CA PHE A 480 30.13 -2.39 -5.17
C PHE A 480 29.83 -3.81 -4.70
N ASN A 481 28.68 -4.06 -4.10
CA ASN A 481 28.23 -5.42 -3.81
C ASN A 481 28.12 -6.28 -5.08
N ASN A 482 27.93 -5.64 -6.24
CA ASN A 482 27.90 -6.31 -7.54
C ASN A 482 29.30 -6.48 -8.19
N ALA A 483 30.37 -6.03 -7.51
CA ALA A 483 31.73 -6.13 -7.99
C ALA A 483 32.44 -7.43 -7.55
N ALA A 484 31.80 -8.28 -6.78
CA ALA A 484 32.40 -9.54 -6.31
C ALA A 484 32.82 -10.42 -7.50
N GLY A 485 34.09 -10.85 -7.49
CA GLY A 485 34.65 -11.63 -8.57
C GLY A 485 35.06 -10.85 -9.83
N ALA A 486 34.85 -9.54 -9.84
CA ALA A 486 35.29 -8.68 -10.93
C ALA A 486 36.81 -8.43 -10.86
N THR A 487 37.34 -7.85 -11.94
CA THR A 487 38.73 -7.38 -11.99
C THR A 487 38.76 -5.87 -11.96
N LEU A 488 39.54 -5.27 -11.09
CA LEU A 488 39.82 -3.85 -11.11
C LEU A 488 40.98 -3.56 -12.09
N LYS A 489 40.86 -2.51 -12.89
CA LYS A 489 41.92 -2.02 -13.77
C LYS A 489 42.41 -0.66 -13.31
N PHE A 490 43.70 -0.49 -13.39
CA PHE A 490 44.40 0.79 -13.24
C PHE A 490 44.99 1.17 -14.60
N GLY A 491 44.30 2.05 -15.30
CA GLY A 491 44.59 2.34 -16.71
C GLY A 491 44.30 1.17 -17.64
N ALA A 492 44.99 1.09 -18.78
CA ALA A 492 44.73 0.08 -19.78
C ALA A 492 45.27 -1.31 -19.47
N SER A 493 46.41 -1.40 -18.79
CA SER A 493 47.21 -2.63 -18.72
C SER A 493 47.32 -3.26 -17.32
N ALA A 494 47.30 -2.47 -16.26
CA ALA A 494 47.44 -3.00 -14.91
C ALA A 494 46.08 -3.44 -14.34
N SER A 495 46.07 -4.63 -13.72
CA SER A 495 44.81 -5.21 -13.21
C SER A 495 45.03 -5.90 -11.87
N VAL A 496 43.98 -5.91 -11.03
CA VAL A 496 43.95 -6.57 -9.73
C VAL A 496 42.64 -7.34 -9.60
N SER A 497 42.71 -8.63 -9.30
CA SER A 497 41.57 -9.52 -9.09
C SER A 497 41.24 -9.78 -7.62
N SER A 498 42.14 -9.38 -6.70
CA SER A 498 41.98 -9.57 -5.25
C SER A 498 41.79 -8.22 -4.57
N PHE A 499 40.57 -7.96 -4.09
CA PHE A 499 40.23 -6.77 -3.31
C PHE A 499 39.07 -7.08 -2.37
N THR A 500 38.89 -6.24 -1.37
CA THR A 500 37.78 -6.38 -0.38
C THR A 500 36.68 -5.38 -0.65
N VAL A 501 35.47 -5.88 -0.88
CA VAL A 501 34.25 -5.06 -0.85
C VAL A 501 33.83 -4.92 0.61
N THR A 502 34.00 -3.72 1.16
CA THR A 502 33.63 -3.44 2.55
C THR A 502 32.11 -3.26 2.69
N ASN A 503 31.52 -2.60 1.71
CA ASN A 503 30.08 -2.38 1.59
C ASN A 503 29.75 -1.90 0.18
N ASP A 504 28.50 -1.56 -0.09
CA ASP A 504 28.06 -1.12 -1.42
C ASP A 504 28.70 0.17 -1.94
N THR A 505 29.38 0.91 -1.06
CA THR A 505 30.02 2.20 -1.38
C THR A 505 31.51 2.23 -1.18
N GLU A 506 32.13 1.14 -0.70
CA GLU A 506 33.56 1.07 -0.40
C GLU A 506 34.21 -0.23 -0.85
N ILE A 507 35.29 -0.10 -1.64
CA ILE A 507 36.25 -1.16 -1.96
C ILE A 507 37.63 -0.78 -1.40
N ARG A 508 38.31 -1.73 -0.78
CA ARG A 508 39.72 -1.64 -0.40
C ARG A 508 40.55 -2.51 -1.32
N VAL A 509 41.55 -1.93 -1.93
CA VAL A 509 42.42 -2.63 -2.88
C VAL A 509 43.86 -2.16 -2.74
N THR A 510 44.82 -3.09 -2.81
CA THR A 510 46.21 -2.77 -2.98
C THR A 510 46.50 -2.56 -4.46
N HIS A 511 46.84 -1.33 -4.86
CA HIS A 511 47.16 -1.03 -6.26
C HIS A 511 48.46 -1.73 -6.65
N PRO A 512 48.63 -2.14 -7.91
CA PRO A 512 49.87 -2.73 -8.38
C PRO A 512 50.97 -1.66 -8.41
N SER A 513 52.22 -2.09 -8.45
CA SER A 513 53.36 -1.21 -8.70
C SER A 513 53.22 -0.58 -10.10
N LEU A 514 53.16 0.75 -10.16
CA LEU A 514 52.90 1.53 -11.38
C LEU A 514 54.07 2.51 -11.58
N ALA A 515 54.36 2.85 -12.84
CA ALA A 515 55.24 3.97 -13.18
C ALA A 515 54.54 5.29 -12.92
N ALA A 516 55.25 6.40 -12.89
CA ALA A 516 54.65 7.74 -12.81
C ALA A 516 53.70 7.96 -13.98
N GLY A 517 52.48 8.48 -13.65
CA GLY A 517 51.42 8.68 -14.63
C GLY A 517 50.05 8.73 -13.99
N THR A 518 49.01 8.97 -14.78
CA THR A 518 47.58 9.00 -14.30
C THR A 518 46.87 7.75 -14.79
N TYR A 519 46.24 7.05 -13.88
CA TYR A 519 45.57 5.77 -14.11
C TYR A 519 44.09 5.85 -13.73
N LEU A 520 43.21 5.86 -14.72
CA LEU A 520 41.78 5.72 -14.45
C LEU A 520 41.50 4.34 -13.85
N VAL A 521 40.83 4.31 -12.69
CA VAL A 521 40.48 3.07 -12.00
C VAL A 521 39.10 2.63 -12.48
N THR A 522 38.99 1.44 -13.06
CA THR A 522 37.74 0.96 -13.65
C THR A 522 37.45 -0.48 -13.27
N ILE A 523 36.14 -0.83 -13.26
CA ILE A 523 35.66 -2.21 -13.29
C ILE A 523 35.16 -2.47 -14.70
N PRO A 524 35.81 -3.33 -15.51
CA PRO A 524 35.43 -3.60 -16.87
C PRO A 524 34.08 -4.33 -16.95
N HIS A 525 33.37 -4.15 -18.06
CA HIS A 525 32.14 -4.85 -18.38
C HIS A 525 32.20 -5.40 -19.81
N GLN A 526 31.27 -6.32 -20.17
CA GLN A 526 31.25 -6.96 -21.49
C GLN A 526 30.38 -6.25 -22.52
N LEU A 527 29.78 -5.13 -22.20
CA LEU A 527 29.05 -4.32 -23.15
C LEU A 527 30.05 -3.66 -24.11
N ASN A 528 29.89 -3.88 -25.42
CA ASN A 528 30.83 -3.43 -26.45
C ASN A 528 30.77 -1.91 -26.76
N ASN A 529 30.58 -1.09 -25.73
CA ASN A 529 30.59 0.35 -25.88
C ASN A 529 31.66 0.99 -25.00
N PRO A 530 32.77 1.43 -25.58
CA PRO A 530 33.86 2.08 -24.85
C PRO A 530 33.45 3.39 -24.17
N SER A 531 32.34 3.98 -24.59
CA SER A 531 31.83 5.22 -23.97
C SER A 531 31.13 5.01 -22.64
N ILE A 532 30.86 3.75 -22.23
CA ILE A 532 30.29 3.45 -20.91
C ILE A 532 31.42 3.45 -19.88
N ILE A 533 31.96 4.62 -19.58
CA ILE A 533 32.93 4.83 -18.53
C ILE A 533 32.15 5.10 -17.24
N ARG A 534 32.30 4.19 -16.26
CA ARG A 534 31.62 4.28 -14.97
C ARG A 534 32.60 4.59 -13.85
N SER A 535 33.56 5.46 -14.13
CA SER A 535 34.55 5.91 -13.16
C SER A 535 35.02 7.33 -13.47
N ASP A 536 35.08 8.12 -12.40
CA ASP A 536 35.73 9.43 -12.36
C ASP A 536 37.04 9.39 -11.54
N ALA A 537 37.42 8.22 -11.04
CA ALA A 537 38.51 8.03 -10.11
C ALA A 537 39.85 7.81 -10.86
N ASN A 538 40.72 8.78 -10.71
CA ASN A 538 42.10 8.67 -11.22
C ASN A 538 43.07 8.45 -10.07
N LEU A 539 43.90 7.41 -10.15
CA LEU A 539 45.07 7.29 -9.31
C LEU A 539 46.25 7.96 -10.01
N VAL A 540 46.78 9.01 -9.44
CA VAL A 540 47.93 9.71 -9.93
C VAL A 540 49.18 9.07 -9.26
N VAL A 541 50.11 8.58 -10.05
CA VAL A 541 51.34 8.03 -9.56
C VAL A 541 52.46 9.00 -9.84
N VAL A 542 53.21 9.38 -8.83
CA VAL A 542 54.32 10.34 -8.90
C VAL A 542 55.60 9.70 -8.43
N ASP A 543 56.71 10.17 -8.97
CA ASP A 543 58.02 9.80 -8.40
C ASP A 543 58.15 10.49 -7.03
N PRO A 544 58.56 9.78 -6.01
CA PRO A 544 58.65 10.38 -4.67
C PRO A 544 59.72 11.47 -4.65
N PRO A 545 59.36 12.71 -4.25
CA PRO A 545 60.34 13.78 -4.14
C PRO A 545 61.29 13.55 -2.97
N VAL A 546 62.54 13.96 -3.14
CA VAL A 546 63.49 14.03 -2.02
C VAL A 546 63.63 15.48 -1.60
N TYR A 547 63.07 15.80 -0.44
CA TYR A 547 63.12 17.14 0.12
C TYR A 547 64.43 17.34 0.95
N VAL A 548 65.00 18.51 0.82
CA VAL A 548 66.14 18.96 1.64
C VAL A 548 65.60 19.93 2.66
N ALA A 549 66.19 19.92 3.88
CA ALA A 549 65.84 20.89 4.90
C ALA A 549 65.97 22.31 4.39
N ALA A 550 64.92 23.12 4.56
CA ALA A 550 64.83 24.47 4.03
C ALA A 550 63.94 25.39 4.89
N THR A 551 64.20 26.68 4.79
CA THR A 551 63.24 27.69 5.26
C THR A 551 62.72 28.46 4.05
N ILE A 552 61.42 28.46 3.84
CA ILE A 552 60.75 29.07 2.71
C ILE A 552 60.04 30.36 3.25
N PRO A 553 60.56 31.56 2.95
CA PRO A 553 59.90 32.73 3.43
C PRO A 553 58.61 33.02 2.68
N TYR A 554 57.62 33.59 3.34
CA TYR A 554 56.44 34.14 2.66
C TYR A 554 56.80 35.39 1.84
N PRO A 555 56.15 35.59 0.70
CA PRO A 555 56.26 36.86 -0.01
C PRO A 555 55.59 37.96 0.85
N ASN A 556 56.17 38.99 1.15
CA ASN A 556 55.75 40.12 2.00
C ASN A 556 56.14 39.96 3.53
N ALA A 557 56.70 41.04 4.07
CA ALA A 557 57.23 41.06 5.44
C ALA A 557 56.17 41.25 6.54
N THR A 558 54.90 41.15 6.24
CA THR A 558 53.82 41.25 7.25
C THR A 558 53.69 39.92 8.00
N ALA A 559 53.75 39.95 9.31
CA ALA A 559 53.52 38.78 10.15
C ALA A 559 52.17 38.12 9.83
N LYS A 560 52.15 36.81 9.64
CA LYS A 560 50.97 36.03 9.28
C LYS A 560 50.63 35.08 10.42
N GLN A 561 49.35 34.78 10.52
CA GLN A 561 48.90 33.72 11.42
C GLN A 561 48.54 32.50 10.56
N PRO A 562 49.36 31.43 10.54
CA PRO A 562 49.02 30.22 9.83
C PRO A 562 47.79 29.59 10.45
N LEU A 563 46.85 29.16 9.61
CA LEU A 563 45.59 28.54 10.01
C LEU A 563 45.67 27.03 9.77
N ASP A 564 46.16 26.62 8.59
CA ASP A 564 46.40 25.23 8.26
C ASP A 564 47.47 25.10 7.18
N ILE A 565 48.09 23.91 7.07
CA ILE A 565 49.02 23.55 6.03
C ILE A 565 48.65 22.15 5.51
N VAL A 566 48.50 22.06 4.19
CA VAL A 566 48.15 20.81 3.50
C VAL A 566 49.16 20.55 2.41
N TYR A 567 49.67 19.33 2.32
CA TYR A 567 50.54 18.90 1.24
C TYR A 567 49.63 18.42 0.06
N ASP A 568 49.88 18.98 -1.14
CA ASP A 568 49.30 18.53 -2.41
C ASP A 568 50.26 17.51 -3.06
N PRO A 569 49.99 16.21 -2.98
CA PRO A 569 50.93 15.21 -3.46
C PRO A 569 50.97 15.12 -5.00
N GLU A 570 49.90 15.47 -5.70
CA GLU A 570 49.86 15.42 -7.16
C GLU A 570 50.79 16.45 -7.78
N ARG A 571 50.81 17.64 -7.20
CA ARG A 571 51.58 18.77 -7.71
C ARG A 571 52.87 18.97 -6.92
N GLN A 572 53.11 18.11 -5.94
CA GLN A 572 54.29 18.21 -5.06
C GLN A 572 54.42 19.64 -4.51
N ALA A 573 53.31 20.16 -3.97
CA ALA A 573 53.20 21.54 -3.52
C ALA A 573 52.67 21.63 -2.09
N LEU A 574 53.05 22.69 -1.38
CA LEU A 574 52.43 23.02 -0.13
C LEU A 574 51.32 24.04 -0.34
N LEU A 575 50.17 23.79 0.24
CA LEU A 575 49.05 24.77 0.38
C LEU A 575 49.08 25.27 1.82
N VAL A 576 49.16 26.57 2.01
CA VAL A 576 49.20 27.19 3.33
C VAL A 576 48.19 28.29 3.41
N GLY A 577 47.23 28.17 4.32
CA GLY A 577 46.27 29.20 4.63
C GLY A 577 46.72 30.07 5.76
N VAL A 578 46.72 31.39 5.57
CA VAL A 578 47.10 32.33 6.60
C VAL A 578 46.06 33.42 6.77
N ALA A 579 45.88 33.88 7.99
CA ALA A 579 45.12 35.09 8.30
C ALA A 579 46.07 36.26 8.62
N TYR A 580 45.62 37.49 8.36
CA TYR A 580 46.30 38.67 8.81
C TYR A 580 45.79 39.10 10.20
N PRO A 581 46.65 39.58 11.10
CA PRO A 581 46.30 39.81 12.53
C PRO A 581 45.24 40.92 12.79
N ALA A 582 44.84 41.72 11.81
CA ALA A 582 43.84 42.73 11.98
C ALA A 582 42.42 42.20 11.97
N PRO A 583 41.49 42.62 12.87
CA PRO A 583 40.11 42.16 12.87
C PRO A 583 39.40 42.45 11.54
N GLY A 584 38.73 41.44 10.97
CA GLY A 584 38.04 41.58 9.70
C GLY A 584 38.96 41.56 8.47
N SER A 585 40.21 41.19 8.63
CA SER A 585 41.21 41.15 7.57
C SER A 585 40.97 39.99 6.61
N SER A 586 41.33 40.21 5.35
CA SER A 586 41.47 39.15 4.36
C SER A 586 42.53 38.15 4.79
N GLY A 587 42.40 36.91 4.38
CA GLY A 587 43.43 35.90 4.44
C GLY A 587 43.93 35.53 3.08
N GLU A 588 44.90 34.68 3.03
CA GLU A 588 45.58 34.28 1.80
C GLU A 588 45.84 32.78 1.83
N ILE A 589 45.64 32.15 0.70
CA ILE A 589 46.07 30.76 0.48
C ILE A 589 47.26 30.77 -0.48
N PHE A 590 48.39 30.33 0.02
CA PHE A 590 49.65 30.17 -0.75
C PHE A 590 49.71 28.77 -1.32
N ARG A 591 50.15 28.64 -2.56
CA ARG A 591 50.65 27.37 -3.10
C ARG A 591 52.14 27.55 -3.41
N ILE A 592 52.91 26.66 -2.85
CA ILE A 592 54.37 26.71 -2.96
C ILE A 592 54.76 25.40 -3.65
N PRO A 593 55.08 25.42 -4.97
CA PRO A 593 55.43 24.22 -5.70
C PRO A 593 56.84 23.76 -5.40
N PHE A 594 57.08 22.45 -5.43
CA PHE A 594 58.43 21.85 -5.42
C PHE A 594 58.78 21.48 -6.83
N THR A 595 59.89 21.92 -7.33
CA THR A 595 60.34 21.71 -8.73
C THR A 595 61.22 20.48 -8.93
N GLY A 596 61.27 19.57 -7.95
CA GLY A 596 62.14 18.37 -7.95
C GLY A 596 63.52 18.62 -7.40
N ALA A 597 63.98 19.83 -7.33
CA ALA A 597 65.27 20.22 -6.73
C ALA A 597 65.17 21.35 -5.70
N ALA A 598 64.19 22.24 -5.83
CA ALA A 598 64.04 23.38 -4.99
C ALA A 598 62.56 23.79 -4.86
N TRP A 599 62.20 24.52 -3.82
CA TRP A 599 60.91 25.14 -3.63
C TRP A 599 60.80 26.38 -4.56
N GLY A 600 59.74 26.40 -5.34
CA GLY A 600 59.43 27.51 -6.26
C GLY A 600 58.88 28.73 -5.54
N ALA A 601 58.67 29.81 -6.33
CA ALA A 601 58.03 30.99 -5.80
C ALA A 601 56.59 30.73 -5.39
N PRO A 602 56.14 31.16 -4.22
CA PRO A 602 54.76 31.07 -3.78
C PRO A 602 53.82 31.81 -4.74
N ILE A 603 52.74 31.21 -5.14
CA ILE A 603 51.58 31.86 -5.75
C ILE A 603 50.43 31.88 -4.75
N SER A 604 49.61 32.94 -4.79
CA SER A 604 48.57 33.06 -3.79
C SER A 604 47.25 33.57 -4.34
N ILE A 605 46.19 33.32 -3.56
CA ILE A 605 44.86 33.91 -3.76
C ILE A 605 44.41 34.56 -2.46
N LEU A 606 43.95 35.81 -2.57
CA LEU A 606 43.35 36.57 -1.45
C LEU A 606 41.89 36.09 -1.30
N THR A 607 41.51 35.85 -0.05
CA THR A 607 40.12 35.49 0.31
C THR A 607 39.66 36.46 1.38
N SER A 608 38.47 37.05 1.20
CA SER A 608 37.88 37.96 2.23
C SER A 608 37.39 37.14 3.42
N SER A 609 37.63 37.65 4.62
CA SER A 609 37.18 37.03 5.90
C SER A 609 37.53 35.55 6.00
N PHE A 610 38.70 35.16 5.54
CA PHE A 610 39.15 33.76 5.46
C PHE A 610 39.30 33.14 6.84
N ARG A 611 38.79 31.90 7.00
CA ARG A 611 38.79 31.16 8.26
C ARG A 611 39.57 29.88 8.20
N ASP A 612 39.47 29.16 7.08
CA ASP A 612 40.09 27.87 6.94
C ASP A 612 39.98 27.31 5.49
N PHE A 613 40.70 26.26 5.16
CA PHE A 613 40.59 25.60 3.89
C PHE A 613 40.87 24.09 3.98
N ALA A 614 40.43 23.36 2.98
CA ALA A 614 40.76 21.96 2.80
C ALA A 614 40.99 21.64 1.32
N LEU A 615 41.88 20.71 1.02
CA LEU A 615 42.04 20.15 -0.33
C LEU A 615 41.02 19.03 -0.53
N SER A 616 40.29 19.06 -1.64
CA SER A 616 39.40 17.95 -2.00
C SER A 616 40.17 16.65 -2.15
N LEU A 617 39.55 15.53 -1.85
CA LEU A 617 40.21 14.23 -1.81
C LEU A 617 40.62 13.73 -3.20
N ASP A 618 40.10 14.34 -4.27
CA ASP A 618 40.53 14.14 -5.68
C ASP A 618 41.60 15.13 -6.12
N GLY A 619 42.05 16.02 -5.24
CA GLY A 619 43.07 17.02 -5.48
C GLY A 619 42.71 18.15 -6.45
N LYS A 620 41.49 18.20 -6.95
CA LYS A 620 41.08 19.15 -7.98
C LYS A 620 40.67 20.52 -7.45
N LYS A 621 40.18 20.58 -6.22
CA LYS A 621 39.66 21.80 -5.61
C LYS A 621 40.29 22.08 -4.25
N VAL A 622 40.58 23.32 -3.98
CA VAL A 622 40.78 23.89 -2.66
C VAL A 622 39.48 24.50 -2.21
N ILE A 623 38.92 24.02 -1.11
CA ILE A 623 37.67 24.52 -0.57
C ILE A 623 37.99 25.49 0.55
N ALA A 624 37.76 26.75 0.32
CA ALA A 624 38.01 27.83 1.28
C ALA A 624 36.73 28.21 2.03
N ALA A 625 36.77 28.22 3.34
CA ALA A 625 35.71 28.69 4.21
C ALA A 625 36.00 30.14 4.66
N SER A 626 35.04 31.03 4.45
CA SER A 626 35.03 32.42 4.88
C SER A 626 33.90 32.65 5.88
N ASP A 627 33.78 33.83 6.48
CA ASP A 627 32.75 34.07 7.48
C ASP A 627 31.36 33.65 7.08
N PHE A 628 30.97 33.92 5.81
CA PHE A 628 29.60 33.75 5.34
C PHE A 628 29.49 32.96 4.04
N SER A 629 30.58 32.33 3.63
CA SER A 629 30.57 31.58 2.34
C SER A 629 31.61 30.49 2.28
N VAL A 630 31.38 29.56 1.37
CA VAL A 630 32.35 28.55 0.96
C VAL A 630 32.68 28.78 -0.52
N GLN A 631 33.97 28.81 -0.84
CA GLN A 631 34.48 29.00 -2.19
C GLN A 631 35.28 27.77 -2.63
N ALA A 632 34.92 27.21 -3.79
CA ALA A 632 35.69 26.19 -4.46
C ALA A 632 36.70 26.86 -5.41
N ILE A 633 37.97 26.65 -5.17
CA ILE A 633 39.11 27.21 -5.91
C ILE A 633 39.76 26.07 -6.68
N ASP A 634 40.19 26.31 -7.91
CA ASP A 634 40.94 25.30 -8.67
C ASP A 634 42.32 25.05 -8.05
N ALA A 635 42.62 23.82 -7.67
CA ALA A 635 43.86 23.52 -6.96
C ALA A 635 45.10 23.65 -7.85
N ALA A 636 45.01 23.49 -9.17
CA ALA A 636 46.11 23.60 -10.11
C ALA A 636 46.52 25.04 -10.39
N THR A 637 45.55 25.92 -10.53
CA THR A 637 45.76 27.29 -10.99
C THR A 637 45.55 28.34 -9.91
N LEU A 638 44.90 27.96 -8.77
CA LEU A 638 44.34 28.86 -7.76
C LEU A 638 43.31 29.84 -8.35
N ALA A 639 42.71 29.52 -9.51
CA ALA A 639 41.63 30.31 -10.05
C ALA A 639 40.40 30.24 -9.17
N PRO A 640 39.78 31.38 -8.81
CA PRO A 640 38.58 31.37 -8.00
C PRO A 640 37.41 30.73 -8.78
N GLY A 641 36.72 29.79 -8.13
CA GLY A 641 35.51 29.17 -8.69
C GLY A 641 34.26 29.65 -7.98
N THR A 642 33.24 28.80 -7.94
CA THR A 642 31.93 29.11 -7.41
C THR A 642 32.00 29.47 -5.93
N VAL A 643 31.36 30.59 -5.56
CA VAL A 643 31.12 31.01 -4.18
C VAL A 643 29.72 30.59 -3.78
N THR A 644 29.59 29.78 -2.74
CA THR A 644 28.32 29.36 -2.17
C THR A 644 28.06 30.14 -0.89
N PRO A 645 27.11 31.10 -0.87
CA PRO A 645 26.80 31.87 0.30
C PRO A 645 26.00 31.04 1.31
N THR A 646 26.16 31.35 2.60
CA THR A 646 25.27 30.88 3.65
C THR A 646 24.06 31.79 3.76
N LEU A 647 22.88 31.19 3.96
CA LEU A 647 21.64 31.97 4.12
C LEU A 647 21.46 32.57 5.53
N VAL A 648 22.40 32.34 6.43
CA VAL A 648 22.31 32.78 7.84
C VAL A 648 23.39 33.84 8.14
N PHE A 649 23.02 35.06 8.24
CA PHE A 649 23.91 36.25 8.34
C PHE A 649 24.71 36.42 9.63
N GLU A 650 24.47 35.61 10.67
CA GLU A 650 25.17 35.74 11.96
C GLU A 650 26.13 34.61 12.28
N LEU A 651 26.27 33.64 11.37
CA LEU A 651 27.13 32.46 11.54
C LEU A 651 28.50 32.70 10.91
N THR A 652 29.56 32.57 11.68
CA THR A 652 30.92 32.51 11.14
C THR A 652 31.45 31.08 11.16
N PHE A 653 32.03 30.62 10.06
CA PHE A 653 32.74 29.35 10.05
C PHE A 653 33.98 29.36 10.93
N ARG A 654 34.21 28.25 11.63
CA ARG A 654 35.42 28.06 12.45
C ARG A 654 36.46 27.25 11.72
N GLY A 655 36.02 26.31 10.91
CA GLY A 655 36.90 25.46 10.11
C GLY A 655 36.18 24.50 9.19
N ILE A 656 36.97 23.85 8.37
CA ILE A 656 36.54 22.90 7.34
C ILE A 656 37.43 21.68 7.30
N ALA A 657 36.84 20.50 7.08
CA ALA A 657 37.60 19.27 6.83
C ALA A 657 36.88 18.42 5.80
N MET A 658 37.64 17.73 4.95
CA MET A 658 37.09 16.89 3.88
C MET A 658 36.81 15.49 4.37
N ALA A 659 35.65 14.96 3.98
CA ALA A 659 35.27 13.56 4.12
C ALA A 659 35.42 12.83 2.78
N ASN A 660 35.61 11.52 2.80
CA ASN A 660 35.88 10.75 1.57
C ASN A 660 34.61 10.38 0.79
N ASP A 661 33.45 10.86 1.22
CA ASP A 661 32.18 10.82 0.46
C ASP A 661 32.01 12.02 -0.49
N GLY A 662 33.02 12.88 -0.59
CA GLY A 662 33.03 14.08 -1.43
C GLY A 662 32.40 15.29 -0.77
N ASN A 663 32.06 15.23 0.52
CA ASN A 663 31.54 16.34 1.28
C ASN A 663 32.63 16.98 2.15
N ALA A 664 32.50 18.26 2.42
CA ALA A 664 33.26 18.95 3.43
C ALA A 664 32.38 19.23 4.66
N LEU A 665 32.89 18.92 5.84
CA LEU A 665 32.24 19.25 7.10
C LEU A 665 32.74 20.63 7.57
N LEU A 666 31.80 21.52 7.88
CA LEU A 666 32.08 22.85 8.39
C LEU A 666 31.47 22.99 9.77
N THR A 667 32.20 23.64 10.65
CA THR A 667 31.71 24.03 11.98
C THR A 667 31.56 25.55 12.06
N THR A 668 30.58 26.03 12.82
CA THR A 668 30.27 27.43 12.95
C THR A 668 30.31 27.89 14.43
N ALA A 669 30.45 29.21 14.65
CA ALA A 669 30.19 29.84 15.91
C ALA A 669 29.43 31.17 15.71
N PHE A 670 28.70 31.60 16.72
CA PHE A 670 28.07 32.91 16.76
C PHE A 670 29.03 33.90 17.43
N PRO A 671 29.58 34.89 16.70
CA PRO A 671 30.53 35.85 17.31
C PRO A 671 29.92 36.75 18.37
N ALA A 672 28.61 37.04 18.22
CA ALA A 672 27.90 37.99 19.11
C ALA A 672 27.36 37.34 20.39
N HIS A 673 27.29 36.01 20.43
CA HIS A 673 26.73 35.28 21.57
C HIS A 673 27.61 34.05 21.87
N PRO A 674 28.66 34.15 22.69
CA PRO A 674 29.57 33.04 22.96
C PRO A 674 28.93 31.83 23.62
N GLN A 675 27.68 31.90 24.03
CA GLN A 675 26.88 30.82 24.59
C GLN A 675 25.78 30.30 23.62
N ALA A 676 25.72 30.84 22.41
CA ALA A 676 24.74 30.40 21.42
C ALA A 676 25.15 29.06 20.75
N SER A 677 24.17 28.33 20.32
CA SER A 677 24.35 27.02 19.66
C SER A 677 25.22 27.14 18.41
N SER A 678 26.28 26.34 18.32
CA SER A 678 27.05 26.15 17.12
C SER A 678 26.32 25.18 16.18
N SER A 679 26.65 25.21 14.89
CA SER A 679 26.05 24.33 13.89
C SER A 679 27.13 23.61 13.11
N VAL A 680 26.80 22.39 12.67
CA VAL A 680 27.59 21.59 11.78
C VAL A 680 26.92 21.55 10.42
N TRP A 681 27.64 21.89 9.39
CA TRP A 681 27.15 21.95 8.01
C TRP A 681 27.92 20.99 7.11
N LEU A 682 27.25 20.50 6.08
CA LEU A 682 27.83 19.73 4.98
C LEU A 682 27.86 20.61 3.73
N TYR A 683 29.02 20.67 3.08
CA TYR A 683 29.19 21.24 1.76
C TYR A 683 29.49 20.14 0.75
N SER A 684 28.56 19.90 -0.21
CA SER A 684 28.82 19.00 -1.32
C SER A 684 29.72 19.69 -2.35
N VAL A 685 30.95 19.20 -2.49
CA VAL A 685 31.93 19.74 -3.47
C VAL A 685 31.44 19.54 -4.90
N ARG A 686 30.71 18.45 -5.13
CA ARG A 686 30.15 18.11 -6.44
C ARG A 686 29.04 19.09 -6.87
N ASP A 687 28.08 19.32 -5.95
CA ASP A 687 26.84 20.05 -6.27
C ASP A 687 26.93 21.54 -5.91
N ALA A 688 28.04 21.97 -5.28
CA ALA A 688 28.25 23.31 -4.74
C ALA A 688 27.09 23.76 -3.84
N LYS A 689 26.59 22.85 -2.99
CA LYS A 689 25.47 23.08 -2.07
C LYS A 689 25.91 22.92 -0.64
N ILE A 690 25.38 23.79 0.22
CA ILE A 690 25.57 23.73 1.66
C ILE A 690 24.26 23.36 2.33
N ALA A 691 24.31 22.47 3.30
CA ALA A 691 23.16 22.00 4.08
C ALA A 691 23.49 21.92 5.57
N LEU A 692 22.56 22.30 6.41
CA LEU A 692 22.67 22.12 7.85
C LEU A 692 22.57 20.62 8.17
N LEU A 693 23.60 20.09 8.84
CA LEU A 693 23.61 18.70 9.29
C LEU A 693 23.06 18.56 10.72
N ALA A 694 23.51 19.46 11.62
CA ALA A 694 23.01 19.49 12.99
C ALA A 694 23.23 20.86 13.65
N SER A 695 22.36 21.23 14.56
CA SER A 695 22.58 22.31 15.51
C SER A 695 23.06 21.70 16.83
N VAL A 696 24.23 22.12 17.30
CA VAL A 696 24.82 21.62 18.53
C VAL A 696 24.77 22.73 19.59
N GLY A 697 24.31 22.39 20.78
CA GLY A 697 24.12 23.34 21.86
C GLY A 697 25.43 23.95 22.45
N PHE A 698 26.58 23.72 21.77
CA PHE A 698 27.90 24.05 22.33
C PHE A 698 28.84 24.61 21.25
N VAL A 699 29.90 25.27 21.66
CA VAL A 699 30.89 25.83 20.74
C VAL A 699 31.65 24.70 20.04
N ALA A 700 31.41 24.52 18.74
CA ALA A 700 32.17 23.56 17.91
C ALA A 700 33.53 24.17 17.54
N ALA A 701 34.59 23.40 17.72
CA ALA A 701 35.93 23.75 17.29
C ALA A 701 36.18 23.39 15.81
N THR A 702 37.32 23.84 15.29
CA THR A 702 37.80 23.50 13.96
C THR A 702 37.85 21.99 13.76
N PRO A 703 37.25 21.42 12.69
CA PRO A 703 37.26 20.00 12.44
C PRO A 703 38.63 19.52 11.92
N GLY A 704 38.95 18.25 12.20
CA GLY A 704 40.09 17.55 11.64
C GLY A 704 39.61 16.27 10.95
N ALA A 705 40.21 15.93 9.83
CA ALA A 705 39.90 14.68 9.11
C ALA A 705 41.04 13.68 9.23
N SER A 706 40.73 12.37 9.18
CA SER A 706 41.70 11.33 8.88
C SER A 706 42.25 11.50 7.47
N ALA A 707 43.51 11.08 7.22
CA ALA A 707 44.11 11.25 5.89
C ALA A 707 43.40 10.44 4.79
N ASP A 708 42.62 9.41 5.15
CA ASP A 708 41.76 8.66 4.24
C ASP A 708 40.35 9.27 4.12
N GLY A 709 40.03 10.36 4.83
CA GLY A 709 38.74 11.03 4.85
C GLY A 709 37.57 10.19 5.40
N SER A 710 37.85 9.02 5.97
CA SER A 710 36.79 8.12 6.47
C SER A 710 36.10 8.69 7.72
N ARG A 711 36.79 9.59 8.42
CA ARG A 711 36.29 10.16 9.67
C ARG A 711 36.69 11.61 9.80
N VAL A 712 35.72 12.44 10.15
CA VAL A 712 35.95 13.85 10.51
C VAL A 712 35.53 14.05 11.97
N VAL A 713 36.43 14.60 12.76
CA VAL A 713 36.26 14.79 14.20
C VAL A 713 36.41 16.27 14.56
N PHE A 714 35.61 16.75 15.48
CA PHE A 714 35.71 18.09 16.05
C PHE A 714 35.39 18.07 17.54
N SER A 715 36.02 18.94 18.30
CA SER A 715 35.70 19.09 19.72
C SER A 715 34.43 19.92 19.89
N VAL A 716 33.62 19.59 20.88
CA VAL A 716 32.42 20.30 21.30
C VAL A 716 32.59 20.71 22.74
N GLY A 717 32.57 22.01 23.04
CA GLY A 717 32.68 22.55 24.41
C GLY A 717 31.30 22.70 25.04
N GLY A 718 31.14 22.29 26.31
CA GLY A 718 29.95 22.56 27.12
C GLY A 718 29.87 24.01 27.62
N PRO A 719 28.67 24.51 27.97
CA PRO A 719 28.51 25.83 28.60
C PRO A 719 29.22 25.81 29.96
N ALA A 720 30.02 26.84 30.19
CA ALA A 720 30.65 27.14 31.48
C ALA A 720 31.51 26.03 32.09
N GLY A 721 32.39 25.41 31.30
CA GLY A 721 33.47 24.56 31.84
C GLY A 721 33.05 23.15 32.26
N THR A 722 31.91 22.67 31.84
CA THR A 722 31.47 21.27 32.04
C THR A 722 31.82 20.45 30.82
N GLY A 723 32.91 19.73 30.86
CA GLY A 723 33.25 18.65 29.91
C GLY A 723 33.40 19.03 28.44
N LEU A 724 34.35 18.42 27.74
CA LEU A 724 34.44 18.47 26.29
C LEU A 724 33.84 17.19 25.74
N GLY A 725 32.98 17.31 24.74
CA GLY A 725 32.53 16.21 23.89
C GLY A 725 33.29 16.17 22.57
N ALA A 726 33.18 15.10 21.83
CA ALA A 726 33.61 15.00 20.44
C ALA A 726 32.42 14.77 19.54
N GLY A 727 32.30 15.57 18.48
CA GLY A 727 31.46 15.24 17.33
C GLY A 727 32.28 14.50 16.30
N GLN A 728 31.73 13.46 15.71
CA GLN A 728 32.34 12.74 14.60
C GLN A 728 31.38 12.51 13.46
N TYR A 729 31.85 12.71 12.25
CA TYR A 729 31.16 12.37 11.03
C TYR A 729 31.81 11.15 10.41
N ASN A 730 31.02 10.14 10.16
CA ASN A 730 31.43 8.93 9.46
C ASN A 730 30.99 9.02 8.00
N SER A 731 31.95 9.16 7.11
CA SER A 731 31.69 9.32 5.68
C SER A 731 31.09 8.07 5.01
N SER A 732 31.27 6.88 5.58
CA SER A 732 30.70 5.66 5.01
C SER A 732 29.21 5.51 5.27
N THR A 733 28.70 6.11 6.36
CA THR A 733 27.29 6.07 6.75
C THR A 733 26.58 7.41 6.58
N GLY A 734 27.32 8.49 6.39
CA GLY A 734 26.78 9.86 6.37
C GLY A 734 26.25 10.33 7.73
N VAL A 735 26.57 9.62 8.80
CA VAL A 735 26.01 9.87 10.14
C VAL A 735 26.94 10.72 10.97
N LEU A 736 26.38 11.76 11.59
CA LEU A 736 27.01 12.54 12.64
C LEU A 736 26.61 11.97 14.01
N SER A 737 27.60 11.68 14.85
CA SER A 737 27.41 11.20 16.21
C SER A 737 28.20 12.04 17.21
N PHE A 738 27.77 12.04 18.48
CA PHE A 738 28.40 12.80 19.56
C PHE A 738 28.77 11.86 20.70
N VAL A 739 29.91 12.16 21.35
CA VAL A 739 30.42 11.42 22.51
C VAL A 739 30.70 12.42 23.64
N ASP A 740 30.09 12.20 24.80
CA ASP A 740 30.04 13.19 25.91
C ASP A 740 31.21 13.14 26.90
N THR A 741 32.31 12.43 26.62
CA THR A 741 33.32 12.15 27.63
C THR A 741 34.75 12.54 27.22
N LEU A 742 35.05 13.85 27.21
CA LEU A 742 36.44 14.29 27.16
C LEU A 742 36.74 15.26 28.30
N SER A 743 37.68 14.90 29.16
CA SER A 743 38.10 15.66 30.36
C SER A 743 39.12 16.78 30.11
N ALA A 744 39.18 17.37 28.90
CA ALA A 744 40.23 18.31 28.56
C ALA A 744 39.71 19.65 28.01
N GLN A 745 40.14 20.70 28.58
CA GLN A 745 39.91 22.06 28.13
C GLN A 745 40.88 22.43 27.00
N ASN A 746 40.39 22.90 25.91
CA ASN A 746 40.92 23.80 24.89
C ASN A 746 40.55 23.39 23.44
N SER A 747 40.20 24.40 22.65
CA SER A 747 39.74 24.26 21.26
C SER A 747 40.92 24.16 20.30
N PHE A 748 41.52 22.98 20.18
CA PHE A 748 42.47 22.72 19.09
C PHE A 748 41.78 21.95 17.95
N ARG A 749 42.29 22.14 16.70
CA ARG A 749 41.94 21.24 15.58
C ARG A 749 42.47 19.87 15.92
N PRO A 750 41.64 18.83 16.02
CA PRO A 750 42.10 17.45 16.19
C PRO A 750 42.96 17.05 15.01
N LYS A 751 44.09 16.39 15.26
CA LYS A 751 44.89 15.74 14.24
C LYS A 751 44.63 14.25 14.34
N LEU A 752 44.38 13.62 13.19
CA LEU A 752 44.07 12.21 13.10
C LEU A 752 45.16 11.49 12.29
N ASP A 753 45.43 10.23 12.62
CA ASP A 753 46.24 9.38 11.77
C ASP A 753 45.43 9.00 10.50
N ARG A 754 46.01 8.23 9.60
CA ARG A 754 45.44 7.89 8.31
C ARG A 754 44.02 7.30 8.39
N ARG A 755 43.73 6.50 9.42
CA ARG A 755 42.46 5.76 9.60
C ARG A 755 41.65 6.22 10.81
N ALA A 756 42.05 7.32 11.44
CA ALA A 756 41.46 7.78 12.71
C ALA A 756 41.57 6.69 13.82
N SER A 757 42.59 5.86 13.80
CA SER A 757 42.87 4.91 14.88
C SER A 757 43.44 5.64 16.11
N ARG A 758 44.08 6.79 15.85
CA ARG A 758 44.59 7.71 16.86
C ARG A 758 44.16 9.14 16.57
N ILE A 759 43.76 9.84 17.61
CA ILE A 759 43.29 11.20 17.56
C ILE A 759 44.10 12.00 18.56
N LEU A 760 44.75 13.07 18.12
CA LEU A 760 45.44 13.99 19.01
C LEU A 760 44.48 15.13 19.32
N ALA A 761 44.07 15.19 20.57
CA ALA A 761 43.25 16.23 21.13
C ALA A 761 44.10 17.22 21.97
N ASN A 762 43.72 18.47 22.05
CA ASN A 762 44.40 19.53 22.81
C ASN A 762 45.88 19.75 22.45
N GLY A 763 46.35 19.25 21.34
CA GLY A 763 47.77 19.30 20.96
C GLY A 763 48.69 18.50 21.86
N SER A 764 48.20 17.70 22.81
CA SER A 764 49.00 16.83 23.67
C SER A 764 48.37 15.47 23.94
N ALA A 765 47.07 15.35 24.19
CA ALA A 765 46.43 14.08 24.51
C ALA A 765 46.25 13.22 23.25
N VAL A 766 46.70 11.99 23.27
CA VAL A 766 46.50 10.99 22.22
C VAL A 766 45.37 10.07 22.67
N LEU A 767 44.32 9.99 21.86
CA LEU A 767 43.14 9.15 22.08
C LEU A 767 43.07 8.02 21.08
N ASP A 768 42.39 6.94 21.43
CA ASP A 768 42.04 5.87 20.49
C ASP A 768 40.80 6.26 19.64
N SER A 769 40.39 5.35 18.78
CA SER A 769 39.19 5.54 17.94
C SER A 769 37.88 5.66 18.73
N ASN A 770 37.85 5.28 20.00
CA ASN A 770 36.71 5.36 20.92
C ASN A 770 36.82 6.55 21.87
N TYR A 771 37.80 7.43 21.65
CA TYR A 771 38.13 8.61 22.48
C TYR A 771 38.65 8.31 23.88
N SER A 772 39.14 7.08 24.12
CA SER A 772 39.83 6.78 25.36
C SER A 772 41.26 7.30 25.29
N VAL A 773 41.73 7.93 26.38
CA VAL A 773 43.11 8.46 26.46
C VAL A 773 44.10 7.32 26.46
N LEU A 774 44.97 7.29 25.45
CA LEU A 774 46.11 6.36 25.37
C LEU A 774 47.34 6.88 26.11
N GLY A 775 47.55 8.19 26.09
CA GLY A 775 48.66 8.87 26.72
C GLY A 775 48.79 10.31 26.25
N ASN A 776 49.83 11.01 26.69
CA ASN A 776 50.04 12.43 26.35
C ASN A 776 51.44 12.64 25.72
N LEU A 777 51.53 13.68 24.90
CA LEU A 777 52.82 14.28 24.52
C LEU A 777 53.25 15.27 25.64
N ALA A 778 54.56 15.60 25.70
CA ALA A 778 55.10 16.35 26.81
C ALA A 778 54.52 17.77 27.03
N ALA A 779 54.04 18.40 25.97
CA ALA A 779 53.46 19.72 26.03
C ALA A 779 52.25 19.86 25.07
N ALA A 780 51.43 20.87 25.24
CA ALA A 780 50.38 21.20 24.27
C ALA A 780 50.97 22.09 23.16
N SER A 781 50.63 21.80 21.89
CA SER A 781 51.09 22.57 20.73
C SER A 781 50.08 22.51 19.59
N THR A 782 49.99 23.57 18.81
CA THR A 782 49.25 23.61 17.54
C THR A 782 50.03 22.96 16.39
N ALA A 783 51.34 22.95 16.46
CA ALA A 783 52.23 22.31 15.43
C ALA A 783 52.51 20.87 15.80
N VAL A 784 51.52 20.02 15.46
CA VAL A 784 51.61 18.56 15.68
C VAL A 784 51.12 17.83 14.43
N ALA A 785 51.69 16.66 14.19
CA ALA A 785 51.28 15.75 13.13
C ALA A 785 51.59 14.29 13.53
N PHE A 786 50.78 13.36 12.98
CA PHE A 786 51.11 11.93 13.03
C PHE A 786 51.93 11.51 11.81
N SER A 787 52.79 10.50 11.97
CA SER A 787 53.28 9.75 10.81
C SER A 787 52.12 9.10 10.07
N PRO A 788 52.18 8.88 8.74
CA PRO A 788 51.08 8.30 7.98
C PRO A 788 50.63 6.92 8.44
N ASP A 789 51.51 6.16 9.09
CA ASP A 789 51.25 4.85 9.69
C ASP A 789 50.70 4.92 11.13
N GLY A 790 50.66 6.12 11.70
CA GLY A 790 50.17 6.35 13.07
C GLY A 790 51.15 5.86 14.17
N THR A 791 52.35 5.48 13.85
CA THR A 791 53.31 4.93 14.81
C THR A 791 54.07 6.00 15.56
N ARG A 792 54.15 7.23 15.01
CA ARG A 792 54.86 8.37 15.58
C ARG A 792 53.98 9.60 15.66
N ALA A 793 54.27 10.47 16.63
CA ALA A 793 53.80 11.83 16.65
C ALA A 793 55.00 12.81 16.66
N TYR A 794 54.83 13.86 15.89
CA TYR A 794 55.80 14.94 15.78
C TYR A 794 55.19 16.19 16.41
N GLN A 795 55.99 16.88 17.24
CA GLN A 795 55.50 18.07 17.93
C GLN A 795 56.62 19.17 17.93
N TYR A 796 56.20 20.37 17.52
CA TYR A 796 56.97 21.56 17.75
C TYR A 796 56.32 22.37 18.84
N VAL A 797 57.07 22.83 19.88
CA VAL A 797 56.57 23.64 21.00
C VAL A 797 57.13 25.02 20.95
N SER A 798 58.45 25.18 20.99
CA SER A 798 59.16 26.46 20.90
C SER A 798 60.69 26.21 20.81
N GLY A 799 61.47 27.24 20.43
CA GLY A 799 62.94 27.18 20.48
C GLY A 799 63.59 26.42 19.37
N ALA A 800 63.00 26.38 18.19
CA ALA A 800 63.51 25.72 16.99
C ALA A 800 63.87 24.22 17.19
N THR A 801 63.04 23.54 18.01
CA THR A 801 63.25 22.11 18.30
C THR A 801 62.01 21.28 18.00
N LEU A 802 62.18 20.20 17.29
CA LEU A 802 61.16 19.22 16.99
C LEU A 802 61.29 18.00 17.89
N HIS A 803 60.21 17.65 18.55
CA HIS A 803 60.08 16.45 19.38
C HIS A 803 59.40 15.30 18.62
N THR A 804 59.85 14.09 18.80
CA THR A 804 59.29 12.90 18.13
C THR A 804 59.00 11.82 19.18
N TYR A 805 57.77 11.34 19.20
CA TYR A 805 57.27 10.37 20.18
C TYR A 805 56.97 9.03 19.51
N ASP A 806 57.29 7.93 20.21
CA ASP A 806 56.92 6.59 19.85
C ASP A 806 55.51 6.27 20.40
N LEU A 807 54.53 6.15 19.49
CA LEU A 807 53.18 5.79 19.84
C LEU A 807 52.93 4.28 19.87
N THR A 808 53.94 3.45 19.55
CA THR A 808 53.86 2.00 19.67
C THR A 808 54.25 1.51 21.05
N ALA A 809 55.02 2.32 21.76
CA ALA A 809 55.43 2.05 23.13
C ALA A 809 54.34 2.41 24.14
N ALA A 810 54.31 1.70 25.26
CA ALA A 810 53.40 2.05 26.36
C ALA A 810 53.80 3.39 27.01
N PRO A 811 52.84 4.28 27.34
CA PRO A 811 53.13 5.51 28.01
C PRO A 811 53.76 5.29 29.40
N VAL A 812 54.80 6.07 29.72
CA VAL A 812 55.44 6.07 31.03
C VAL A 812 54.94 7.30 31.82
N SER A 813 54.38 7.07 32.98
CA SER A 813 53.71 8.13 33.78
C SER A 813 52.68 8.93 33.01
N GLY A 814 52.01 8.31 32.08
CA GLY A 814 50.95 8.93 31.24
C GLY A 814 51.50 9.66 30.01
N PHE A 815 52.80 9.61 29.73
CA PHE A 815 53.40 10.27 28.57
C PHE A 815 54.05 9.22 27.64
N PHE A 816 53.88 9.43 26.33
CA PHE A 816 54.58 8.63 25.33
C PHE A 816 56.10 8.92 25.36
N PRO A 817 56.96 7.92 25.17
CA PRO A 817 58.39 8.14 25.16
C PRO A 817 58.85 8.94 23.95
N GLU A 818 59.72 9.92 24.18
CA GLU A 818 60.41 10.65 23.12
C GLU A 818 61.51 9.78 22.54
N ILE A 819 61.55 9.62 21.23
CA ILE A 819 62.50 8.76 20.54
C ILE A 819 63.84 9.48 20.27
N PHE A 820 63.76 10.76 19.92
CA PHE A 820 64.93 11.60 19.63
C PHE A 820 64.85 12.87 20.50
N GLY A 821 65.85 13.14 21.29
CA GLY A 821 65.94 14.25 22.17
C GLY A 821 66.09 15.57 21.42
N GLY A 822 64.98 16.11 20.93
CA GLY A 822 64.91 17.42 20.29
C GLY A 822 65.73 17.54 18.99
N THR A 823 65.10 17.34 17.83
CA THR A 823 65.76 17.57 16.52
C THR A 823 65.75 19.08 16.22
N PRO A 824 66.93 19.72 15.98
CA PRO A 824 66.99 21.13 15.67
C PRO A 824 66.36 21.45 14.32
N LEU A 825 65.56 22.52 14.26
CA LEU A 825 64.99 23.04 13.05
C LEU A 825 65.89 24.08 12.35
N PRO A 826 65.83 24.23 11.04
CA PRO A 826 66.63 25.25 10.30
C PRO A 826 66.37 26.65 10.73
N SER A 827 65.17 26.92 11.23
CA SER A 827 64.73 28.21 11.81
C SER A 827 63.59 27.97 12.80
N ASP A 828 63.36 28.91 13.72
CA ASP A 828 62.22 28.89 14.64
C ASP A 828 60.92 29.26 13.93
N PRO A 829 59.93 28.35 13.80
CA PRO A 829 58.64 28.65 13.21
C PRO A 829 57.80 29.66 14.00
N GLY A 830 58.08 29.78 15.27
CA GLY A 830 57.37 30.70 16.22
C GLY A 830 56.07 30.11 16.77
N ALA A 831 55.46 30.85 17.65
CA ALA A 831 54.15 30.50 18.25
C ALA A 831 53.03 30.40 17.21
N ASN A 832 52.01 29.59 17.49
CA ASN A 832 50.84 29.37 16.63
C ASN A 832 51.17 28.70 15.26
N SER A 833 52.31 28.00 15.15
CA SER A 833 52.66 27.26 13.97
C SER A 833 51.69 26.12 13.75
N VAL A 834 51.53 25.66 12.50
CA VAL A 834 50.80 24.46 12.10
C VAL A 834 51.71 23.49 11.33
N MET A 835 51.42 22.18 11.39
CA MET A 835 52.31 21.17 10.83
C MET A 835 51.55 20.14 10.03
N THR A 836 52.16 19.66 8.93
CA THR A 836 51.73 18.48 8.20
C THR A 836 52.94 17.63 7.83
N VAL A 837 52.71 16.39 7.41
CA VAL A 837 53.73 15.43 7.02
C VAL A 837 53.53 15.01 5.59
N SER A 838 54.60 14.72 4.86
CA SER A 838 54.48 14.15 3.50
C SER A 838 53.79 12.78 3.53
N PRO A 839 53.11 12.35 2.46
CA PRO A 839 52.36 11.07 2.46
C PRO A 839 53.26 9.83 2.62
N ASP A 840 54.54 9.94 2.33
CA ASP A 840 55.52 8.90 2.57
C ASP A 840 56.07 8.87 4.01
N GLY A 841 55.79 9.91 4.78
CA GLY A 841 56.24 10.09 6.15
C GLY A 841 57.67 10.62 6.28
N GLY A 842 58.34 10.89 5.17
CA GLY A 842 59.78 11.24 5.18
C GLY A 842 60.09 12.70 5.43
N THR A 843 59.10 13.61 5.37
CA THR A 843 59.31 15.04 5.48
C THR A 843 58.21 15.73 6.26
N LEU A 844 58.60 16.66 7.12
CA LEU A 844 57.68 17.52 7.86
C LEU A 844 57.72 18.92 7.32
N PHE A 845 56.54 19.54 7.28
CA PHE A 845 56.32 20.92 6.84
C PHE A 845 55.66 21.70 7.99
N ILE A 846 56.31 22.72 8.47
CA ILE A 846 55.86 23.53 9.61
C ILE A 846 55.66 24.96 9.13
N ALA A 847 54.43 25.43 9.04
CA ALA A 847 54.15 26.82 8.71
C ALA A 847 54.14 27.66 9.97
N GLY A 848 55.01 28.62 9.99
CA GLY A 848 55.12 29.66 11.05
C GLY A 848 54.62 31.02 10.59
N SER A 849 54.87 32.06 11.42
CA SER A 849 54.46 33.43 11.14
C SER A 849 55.13 34.05 9.91
N ASP A 850 56.38 33.70 9.67
CA ASP A 850 57.24 34.37 8.67
C ASP A 850 57.67 33.46 7.52
N ALA A 851 57.71 32.17 7.77
CA ALA A 851 58.24 31.17 6.85
C ALA A 851 57.66 29.78 7.11
N ILE A 852 57.84 28.92 6.14
CA ILE A 852 57.59 27.48 6.23
C ILE A 852 58.95 26.78 6.41
N VAL A 853 59.02 25.98 7.45
CA VAL A 853 60.21 25.18 7.75
C VAL A 853 59.99 23.78 7.21
N VAL A 854 60.91 23.28 6.36
CA VAL A 854 60.90 21.94 5.78
C VAL A 854 62.04 21.17 6.40
N VAL A 855 61.72 20.02 7.01
CA VAL A 855 62.75 19.13 7.62
C VAL A 855 62.46 17.67 7.30
N PRO A 856 63.52 16.85 7.18
CA PRO A 856 63.33 15.39 7.18
C PRO A 856 62.61 14.98 8.48
N ALA A 857 61.71 14.02 8.38
CA ALA A 857 61.10 13.45 9.58
C ALA A 857 62.08 12.53 10.28
N PRO A 858 62.32 12.74 11.58
CA PRO A 858 63.33 11.96 12.35
C PRO A 858 62.99 10.48 12.47
#